data_b215f631ffd36f70c4f999681c23ed26
#
_entry.id   b215f631ffd36f70c4f999681c23ed26
#
_cell.length_a   1.000
_cell.length_b   1.000
_cell.length_c   1.000
_cell.angle_alpha   90.00
_cell.angle_beta   90.00
_cell.angle_gamma   90.00
#
_symmetry.space_group_name_H-M   'P 1'
#
loop_
_entity.id
_entity.type
_entity.pdbx_description
1 polymer ?
#
loop_
_entity_poly.entity_id
_entity_poly.type
_entity_poly.pdbx_seq_one_letter_code
_entity_poly.pdbx_strand_id
1 'polypeptide(L)'
;MFKANIRHENGVPQLYINDERTAPMLLWLNTDLRSNDDLNTAQAREFGRHGLHLYSAIADLPLSGDDFEACRAALRCIIAGDPEARILLRVSMTPTGADADAWCATHPEDKMDWHVVHTTPYNNGMVNETSIVGTAPSAVTVASDAWFEAAQQAVVNLFRALDADPEFHEHLLGMHVGGGETCEWFHYGLRERGIDYSPANAKKYAEWLQAKYGADYTDTALPEDLPGNDRMEPPERTLLTWESDRRYTDYAEYSSWLMSERILDFAETLRREMGPDRLVVFFYGYLFELYDPRTGHFLLRRVLESPHIDALTSPVSYTDRNQGGNGALMSPADSIIAHGKLWIVENDIRSPNVVRNGLAKDNDWVDKVDSLELYMDVLTREAAQMLAHGLGCWYMDLGAHGWFQHPMIWQQIQKLHGLYRTLQPGLRPATPEVAVLVDEDGMFLQGHADCLGVNLLYRTRLSFYRAGVEFGMYTASDFEAGLLPHVKVAFYLSPFAITAERAEKIRAAAAKNKVSLVFLHGFGKTDPAVVKALTGMEFAVEDGGICELAMEGSGILWQATCWGAQLANPAAFVIGGGKPLATYTTGALAGKTAAAVGEIDGRTTLFAGATELSAQAVRELCRLGGAHIWSESSDTFFTGNGIIALHTALTDGVRTVKLPEAKALMAWPTGEELYTDTLTLDGGAKTGLWIEKSRLEG
;
A
#
# COMPACT_ATOMS: atom_id res chain seq x y z
N MET A 1 -22.06 -28.07 2.78
CA MET A 1 -20.59 -27.88 2.60
C MET A 1 -20.32 -26.40 2.81
N PHE A 2 -19.41 -26.06 3.70
CA PHE A 2 -19.05 -24.68 4.01
C PHE A 2 -18.40 -24.00 2.81
N LYS A 3 -18.72 -22.72 2.56
CA LYS A 3 -18.20 -21.93 1.43
C LYS A 3 -17.81 -20.53 1.90
N ALA A 4 -16.62 -20.09 1.50
CA ALA A 4 -16.17 -18.70 1.62
C ALA A 4 -15.50 -18.30 0.29
N ASN A 5 -16.09 -17.35 -0.42
CA ASN A 5 -15.58 -16.93 -1.73
C ASN A 5 -15.81 -15.43 -2.00
N ILE A 6 -15.08 -14.90 -2.96
CA ILE A 6 -15.28 -13.54 -3.46
C ILE A 6 -16.13 -13.60 -4.72
N ARG A 7 -17.21 -12.82 -4.77
CA ARG A 7 -18.07 -12.64 -5.95
C ARG A 7 -18.02 -11.20 -6.42
N HIS A 8 -18.09 -11.02 -7.71
CA HIS A 8 -18.11 -9.67 -8.30
C HIS A 8 -19.55 -9.20 -8.46
N GLU A 9 -19.92 -8.18 -7.72
CA GLU A 9 -21.22 -7.53 -7.83
C GLU A 9 -21.03 -6.04 -8.09
N ASN A 10 -21.76 -5.53 -9.07
CA ASN A 10 -21.63 -4.13 -9.51
C ASN A 10 -20.19 -3.71 -9.86
N GLY A 11 -19.31 -4.68 -10.18
CA GLY A 11 -17.91 -4.44 -10.51
C GLY A 11 -16.95 -4.35 -9.30
N VAL A 12 -17.43 -4.63 -8.08
CA VAL A 12 -16.58 -4.74 -6.88
C VAL A 12 -16.55 -6.16 -6.32
N PRO A 13 -15.43 -6.60 -5.74
CA PRO A 13 -15.35 -7.87 -5.04
C PRO A 13 -16.16 -7.81 -3.73
N GLN A 14 -16.97 -8.83 -3.49
CA GLN A 14 -17.80 -8.97 -2.30
C GLN A 14 -17.55 -10.33 -1.64
N LEU A 15 -17.38 -10.33 -0.32
CA LEU A 15 -17.24 -11.56 0.45
C LEU A 15 -18.60 -12.24 0.63
N TYR A 16 -18.66 -13.54 0.32
CA TYR A 16 -19.79 -14.43 0.57
C TYR A 16 -19.38 -15.59 1.47
N ILE A 17 -20.22 -15.87 2.47
CA ILE A 17 -20.09 -17.03 3.35
C ILE A 17 -21.41 -17.80 3.29
N ASN A 18 -21.36 -19.07 2.88
CA ASN A 18 -22.55 -19.94 2.69
C ASN A 18 -23.65 -19.25 1.86
N ASP A 19 -23.24 -18.58 0.78
CA ASP A 19 -24.11 -17.83 -0.13
C ASP A 19 -24.73 -16.53 0.46
N GLU A 20 -24.36 -16.14 1.68
CA GLU A 20 -24.76 -14.86 2.28
C GLU A 20 -23.66 -13.81 2.11
N ARG A 21 -24.05 -12.61 1.62
CA ARG A 21 -23.14 -11.47 1.53
C ARG A 21 -22.72 -11.04 2.94
N THR A 22 -21.43 -10.97 3.18
CA THR A 22 -20.84 -10.71 4.51
C THR A 22 -19.93 -9.50 4.45
N ALA A 23 -20.06 -8.58 5.42
CA ALA A 23 -19.15 -7.44 5.53
C ALA A 23 -17.74 -7.94 5.88
N PRO A 24 -16.69 -7.60 5.08
CA PRO A 24 -15.33 -8.09 5.31
C PRO A 24 -14.63 -7.26 6.41
N MET A 25 -15.17 -7.32 7.63
CA MET A 25 -14.63 -6.68 8.82
C MET A 25 -14.26 -7.76 9.84
N LEU A 26 -12.99 -7.93 10.07
CA LEU A 26 -12.43 -9.00 10.88
C LEU A 26 -11.79 -8.45 12.16
N LEU A 27 -11.63 -9.31 13.18
CA LEU A 27 -10.74 -9.07 14.31
C LEU A 27 -9.50 -9.97 14.14
N TRP A 28 -8.33 -9.35 14.04
CA TRP A 28 -7.06 -10.09 14.01
C TRP A 28 -6.54 -10.27 15.42
N LEU A 29 -6.28 -11.51 15.81
CA LEU A 29 -5.80 -11.88 17.13
C LEU A 29 -4.42 -12.51 17.05
N ASN A 30 -3.54 -12.08 17.94
CA ASN A 30 -2.19 -12.62 18.04
C ASN A 30 -2.22 -13.94 18.82
N THR A 31 -2.27 -15.04 18.10
CA THR A 31 -2.41 -16.41 18.64
C THR A 31 -1.15 -17.27 18.45
N ASP A 32 0.00 -16.64 18.15
CA ASP A 32 1.33 -17.29 18.11
C ASP A 32 1.95 -17.42 19.52
N LEU A 33 3.22 -17.76 19.57
CA LEU A 33 3.99 -17.96 20.82
C LEU A 33 4.00 -16.74 21.78
N ARG A 34 3.58 -15.58 21.34
CA ARG A 34 3.41 -14.36 22.14
C ARG A 34 1.98 -14.18 22.61
N SER A 35 1.14 -15.19 22.47
CA SER A 35 -0.29 -15.13 22.72
C SER A 35 -0.65 -14.92 24.20
N ASN A 36 -1.81 -14.30 24.39
CA ASN A 36 -2.54 -14.29 25.64
C ASN A 36 -3.93 -14.88 25.37
N ASP A 37 -4.04 -16.19 25.51
CA ASP A 37 -5.24 -16.94 25.11
C ASP A 37 -6.50 -16.51 25.86
N ASP A 38 -6.40 -16.19 27.15
CA ASP A 38 -7.53 -15.68 27.93
C ASP A 38 -8.04 -14.35 27.39
N LEU A 39 -7.12 -13.45 27.01
CA LEU A 39 -7.44 -12.16 26.42
C LEU A 39 -8.02 -12.32 25.01
N ASN A 40 -7.40 -13.17 24.18
CA ASN A 40 -7.88 -13.46 22.83
C ASN A 40 -9.29 -14.05 22.87
N THR A 41 -9.54 -15.01 23.75
CA THR A 41 -10.88 -15.60 23.98
C THR A 41 -11.88 -14.55 24.46
N ALA A 42 -11.47 -13.64 25.34
CA ALA A 42 -12.32 -12.55 25.82
C ALA A 42 -12.65 -11.55 24.70
N GLN A 43 -11.68 -11.19 23.87
CA GLN A 43 -11.89 -10.31 22.72
C GLN A 43 -12.80 -10.97 21.67
N ALA A 44 -12.60 -12.25 21.36
CA ALA A 44 -13.47 -13.00 20.46
C ALA A 44 -14.92 -13.01 20.97
N ARG A 45 -15.11 -13.24 22.29
CA ARG A 45 -16.44 -13.19 22.91
C ARG A 45 -17.11 -11.84 22.77
N GLU A 46 -16.40 -10.75 22.99
CA GLU A 46 -16.97 -9.40 22.86
C GLU A 46 -17.29 -9.07 21.41
N PHE A 47 -16.41 -9.43 20.47
CA PHE A 47 -16.64 -9.21 19.05
C PHE A 47 -17.87 -9.97 18.53
N GLY A 48 -17.98 -11.27 18.89
CA GLY A 48 -19.14 -12.11 18.59
C GLY A 48 -20.44 -11.57 19.20
N ARG A 49 -20.43 -11.10 20.48
CA ARG A 49 -21.60 -10.47 21.11
C ARG A 49 -22.10 -9.23 20.39
N HIS A 50 -21.24 -8.54 19.64
CA HIS A 50 -21.60 -7.39 18.82
C HIS A 50 -22.01 -7.77 17.39
N GLY A 51 -22.16 -9.08 17.10
CA GLY A 51 -22.64 -9.60 15.79
C GLY A 51 -21.57 -9.60 14.71
N LEU A 52 -20.29 -9.63 15.07
CA LEU A 52 -19.17 -9.77 14.16
C LEU A 52 -18.46 -11.09 14.44
N HIS A 53 -18.41 -11.97 13.45
CA HIS A 53 -17.96 -13.35 13.61
C HIS A 53 -16.77 -13.70 12.70
N LEU A 54 -16.13 -12.68 12.09
CA LEU A 54 -14.96 -12.88 11.22
C LEU A 54 -13.68 -12.60 11.98
N TYR A 55 -12.72 -13.51 11.87
CA TYR A 55 -11.45 -13.40 12.55
C TYR A 55 -10.28 -13.67 11.62
N SER A 56 -9.11 -13.16 11.98
CA SER A 56 -7.81 -13.63 11.48
C SER A 56 -6.98 -14.06 12.69
N ALA A 57 -6.34 -15.20 12.58
CA ALA A 57 -5.46 -15.77 13.58
C ALA A 57 -4.07 -16.01 12.99
N ILE A 58 -3.02 -15.92 13.80
CA ILE A 58 -1.66 -16.27 13.36
C ILE A 58 -1.16 -17.49 14.11
N ALA A 59 -0.50 -18.40 13.41
CA ALA A 59 0.17 -19.54 14.00
C ALA A 59 1.45 -19.90 13.22
N ASP A 60 2.47 -20.34 13.93
CA ASP A 60 3.67 -20.90 13.33
C ASP A 60 3.39 -22.31 12.79
N LEU A 61 3.96 -22.62 11.64
CA LEU A 61 3.79 -23.89 10.97
C LEU A 61 5.14 -24.60 10.84
N PRO A 62 5.32 -25.80 11.42
CA PRO A 62 6.54 -26.59 11.21
C PRO A 62 6.60 -27.11 9.77
N LEU A 63 7.79 -27.06 9.16
CA LEU A 63 8.02 -27.59 7.81
C LEU A 63 7.96 -29.10 7.72
N SER A 64 8.27 -29.81 8.80
CA SER A 64 8.30 -31.25 8.83
C SER A 64 7.33 -31.83 9.86
N GLY A 65 6.73 -32.96 9.54
CA GLY A 65 5.79 -33.64 10.40
C GLY A 65 4.34 -33.24 10.15
N ASP A 66 3.47 -33.72 11.03
CA ASP A 66 2.02 -33.53 11.02
C ASP A 66 1.52 -32.97 12.38
N ASP A 67 2.42 -32.40 13.15
CA ASP A 67 2.09 -31.73 14.40
C ASP A 67 1.57 -30.32 14.14
N PHE A 68 0.25 -30.18 13.99
CA PHE A 68 -0.44 -28.92 13.78
C PHE A 68 -1.11 -28.39 15.04
N GLU A 69 -0.67 -28.82 16.23
CA GLU A 69 -1.37 -28.46 17.47
C GLU A 69 -1.31 -26.95 17.76
N ALA A 70 -0.22 -26.26 17.40
CA ALA A 70 -0.17 -24.80 17.53
C ALA A 70 -1.28 -24.12 16.69
N CYS A 71 -1.48 -24.56 15.45
CA CYS A 71 -2.54 -24.04 14.58
C CYS A 71 -3.94 -24.38 15.11
N ARG A 72 -4.14 -25.61 15.62
CA ARG A 72 -5.40 -26.02 16.25
C ARG A 72 -5.69 -25.21 17.51
N ALA A 73 -4.68 -24.98 18.35
CA ALA A 73 -4.81 -24.18 19.57
C ALA A 73 -5.23 -22.73 19.25
N ALA A 74 -4.63 -22.11 18.22
CA ALA A 74 -5.02 -20.78 17.74
C ALA A 74 -6.51 -20.72 17.36
N LEU A 75 -6.99 -21.70 16.59
CA LEU A 75 -8.40 -21.76 16.21
C LEU A 75 -9.32 -22.00 17.43
N ARG A 76 -8.99 -22.95 18.31
CA ARG A 76 -9.76 -23.26 19.54
C ARG A 76 -9.88 -22.07 20.46
N CYS A 77 -8.81 -21.28 20.60
CA CYS A 77 -8.81 -20.07 21.42
C CYS A 77 -9.92 -19.10 20.98
N ILE A 78 -10.09 -18.90 19.66
CA ILE A 78 -11.13 -18.02 19.11
C ILE A 78 -12.51 -18.67 19.21
N ILE A 79 -12.65 -19.94 18.82
CA ILE A 79 -13.92 -20.70 18.87
C ILE A 79 -14.47 -20.77 20.30
N ALA A 80 -13.61 -20.90 21.32
CA ALA A 80 -14.03 -20.86 22.72
C ALA A 80 -14.66 -19.52 23.14
N GLY A 81 -14.25 -18.43 22.52
CA GLY A 81 -14.86 -17.10 22.71
C GLY A 81 -16.13 -16.92 21.91
N ASP A 82 -16.10 -17.31 20.64
CA ASP A 82 -17.20 -17.18 19.68
C ASP A 82 -17.42 -18.49 18.91
N PRO A 83 -18.43 -19.30 19.28
CA PRO A 83 -18.74 -20.55 18.59
C PRO A 83 -19.21 -20.38 17.13
N GLU A 84 -19.55 -19.14 16.70
CA GLU A 84 -19.91 -18.83 15.31
C GLU A 84 -18.71 -18.31 14.49
N ALA A 85 -17.51 -18.27 15.07
CA ALA A 85 -16.30 -17.75 14.46
C ALA A 85 -16.03 -18.33 13.06
N ARG A 86 -15.61 -17.47 12.15
CA ARG A 86 -15.08 -17.83 10.82
C ARG A 86 -13.69 -17.22 10.72
N ILE A 87 -12.67 -18.04 10.54
CA ILE A 87 -11.27 -17.68 10.79
C ILE A 87 -10.44 -17.80 9.52
N LEU A 88 -9.82 -16.70 9.11
CA LEU A 88 -8.74 -16.68 8.14
C LEU A 88 -7.43 -17.02 8.87
N LEU A 89 -6.89 -18.21 8.64
CA LEU A 89 -5.68 -18.65 9.33
C LEU A 89 -4.43 -18.11 8.62
N ARG A 90 -3.70 -17.22 9.29
CA ARG A 90 -2.38 -16.76 8.85
C ARG A 90 -1.32 -17.75 9.37
N VAL A 91 -0.58 -18.32 8.44
CA VAL A 91 0.59 -19.15 8.75
C VAL A 91 1.87 -18.42 8.41
N SER A 92 2.79 -18.43 9.35
CA SER A 92 4.09 -17.79 9.19
C SER A 92 5.08 -18.79 8.59
N MET A 93 5.66 -18.44 7.44
CA MET A 93 6.67 -19.22 6.74
C MET A 93 7.95 -18.38 6.64
N THR A 94 8.55 -18.09 7.80
CA THR A 94 9.70 -17.19 7.90
C THR A 94 10.93 -17.94 8.44
N PRO A 95 11.71 -18.59 7.57
CA PRO A 95 12.82 -19.44 7.99
C PRO A 95 14.03 -18.60 8.40
N THR A 96 14.06 -18.20 9.67
CA THR A 96 15.16 -17.43 10.27
C THR A 96 15.67 -18.11 11.55
N GLY A 97 16.89 -17.76 11.96
CA GLY A 97 17.47 -18.26 13.20
C GLY A 97 17.68 -19.79 13.19
N ALA A 98 17.23 -20.46 14.25
CA ALA A 98 17.45 -21.91 14.43
C ALA A 98 16.82 -22.78 13.34
N ASP A 99 15.67 -22.39 12.80
CA ASP A 99 14.98 -23.13 11.74
C ASP A 99 15.76 -23.00 10.40
N ALA A 100 16.28 -21.82 10.12
CA ALA A 100 17.18 -21.61 8.97
C ALA A 100 18.47 -22.40 9.12
N ASP A 101 19.08 -22.43 10.31
CA ASP A 101 20.29 -23.19 10.57
C ASP A 101 20.04 -24.70 10.39
N ALA A 102 18.92 -25.21 10.85
CA ALA A 102 18.55 -26.62 10.67
C ALA A 102 18.35 -27.00 9.19
N TRP A 103 17.67 -26.14 8.41
CA TRP A 103 17.51 -26.34 6.97
C TRP A 103 18.85 -26.27 6.24
N CYS A 104 19.62 -25.23 6.47
CA CYS A 104 20.90 -24.99 5.77
C CYS A 104 22.00 -25.99 6.14
N ALA A 105 21.83 -26.74 7.25
CA ALA A 105 22.72 -27.85 7.56
C ALA A 105 22.67 -28.98 6.51
N THR A 106 21.54 -29.12 5.82
CA THR A 106 21.34 -30.11 4.74
C THR A 106 21.28 -29.50 3.34
N HIS A 107 21.03 -28.18 3.29
CA HIS A 107 20.93 -27.37 2.04
C HIS A 107 21.84 -26.14 2.15
N PRO A 108 23.15 -26.29 2.15
CA PRO A 108 24.07 -25.17 2.38
C PRO A 108 24.03 -24.09 1.30
N GLU A 109 23.59 -24.40 0.07
CA GLU A 109 23.39 -23.47 -1.03
C GLU A 109 22.24 -22.49 -0.79
N ASP A 110 21.30 -22.85 0.09
CA ASP A 110 20.12 -22.05 0.42
C ASP A 110 20.38 -21.05 1.55
N LYS A 111 21.55 -21.13 2.21
CA LYS A 111 21.90 -20.20 3.26
C LYS A 111 22.10 -18.80 2.68
N MET A 112 21.30 -17.85 3.12
CA MET A 112 21.43 -16.47 2.70
C MET A 112 22.79 -15.90 3.09
N ASP A 113 23.48 -15.28 2.13
CA ASP A 113 24.79 -14.65 2.29
C ASP A 113 24.66 -13.15 2.01
N TRP A 114 24.58 -12.37 3.05
CA TRP A 114 24.44 -10.92 2.95
C TRP A 114 25.69 -10.20 3.43
N HIS A 115 26.12 -9.29 2.60
CA HIS A 115 27.11 -8.32 3.02
C HIS A 115 26.38 -7.13 3.65
N VAL A 116 26.44 -7.03 4.97
CA VAL A 116 25.91 -5.85 5.70
C VAL A 116 26.81 -4.67 5.43
N VAL A 117 26.39 -3.75 4.58
CA VAL A 117 27.26 -2.64 4.15
C VAL A 117 27.24 -1.47 5.12
N HIS A 118 26.16 -1.07 5.71
CA HIS A 118 26.05 -0.12 6.83
C HIS A 118 24.63 0.00 7.32
N THR A 119 24.45 0.09 8.62
CA THR A 119 23.16 0.24 9.26
C THR A 119 22.95 1.67 9.73
N THR A 120 22.20 2.43 8.98
CA THR A 120 21.58 3.65 9.51
C THR A 120 20.12 3.38 9.86
N PRO A 121 19.56 4.02 10.89
CA PRO A 121 18.17 3.85 11.24
C PRO A 121 17.28 4.15 10.05
N TYR A 122 16.55 3.18 9.58
CA TYR A 122 15.57 3.34 8.52
C TYR A 122 14.30 3.91 9.15
N ASN A 123 14.00 5.16 8.86
CA ASN A 123 12.83 5.84 9.42
C ASN A 123 11.76 6.04 8.33
N ASN A 124 11.16 4.94 7.87
CA ASN A 124 9.97 4.99 7.03
C ASN A 124 8.67 4.82 7.83
N GLY A 125 8.74 4.92 9.17
CA GLY A 125 7.62 4.65 10.04
C GLY A 125 7.33 3.15 10.29
N MET A 126 7.78 2.24 9.43
CA MET A 126 7.61 0.79 9.63
C MET A 126 8.63 0.19 10.58
N VAL A 127 9.81 0.79 10.68
CA VAL A 127 10.92 0.21 11.44
C VAL A 127 11.59 1.26 12.29
N ASN A 128 11.22 1.30 13.55
CA ASN A 128 11.91 2.02 14.62
C ASN A 128 12.98 1.11 15.22
N GLU A 129 13.99 0.71 14.46
CA GLU A 129 15.03 -0.09 15.08
C GLU A 129 16.42 0.45 14.85
N THR A 130 17.11 0.46 15.97
CA THR A 130 18.55 0.65 16.06
C THR A 130 19.27 -0.32 15.15
N SER A 131 20.15 0.24 14.36
CA SER A 131 21.13 -0.48 13.55
C SER A 131 21.69 -1.72 14.26
N ILE A 132 21.51 -2.88 13.68
CA ILE A 132 22.24 -4.07 14.11
C ILE A 132 23.63 -3.99 13.46
N VAL A 133 24.59 -3.56 14.23
CA VAL A 133 26.00 -3.78 13.91
C VAL A 133 26.30 -5.21 14.36
N GLY A 134 26.21 -6.17 13.47
CA GLY A 134 26.45 -7.58 13.79
C GLY A 134 26.13 -8.48 12.60
N THR A 135 26.44 -9.75 12.73
CA THR A 135 26.05 -10.75 11.77
C THR A 135 24.53 -10.80 11.66
N ALA A 136 24.02 -10.61 10.45
CA ALA A 136 22.59 -10.81 10.16
C ALA A 136 22.14 -12.19 10.67
N PRO A 137 20.89 -12.34 11.19
CA PRO A 137 20.38 -13.63 11.59
C PRO A 137 20.41 -14.60 10.40
N SER A 138 20.68 -15.88 10.65
CA SER A 138 20.59 -16.89 9.61
C SER A 138 19.20 -16.88 8.99
N ALA A 139 19.14 -16.91 7.67
CA ALA A 139 17.90 -17.01 6.91
C ALA A 139 18.08 -17.94 5.72
N VAL A 140 16.99 -18.57 5.29
CA VAL A 140 16.95 -19.28 4.01
C VAL A 140 16.61 -18.27 2.92
N THR A 141 17.34 -18.31 1.81
CA THR A 141 17.10 -17.41 0.69
C THR A 141 15.71 -17.58 0.08
N VAL A 142 15.08 -16.47 -0.30
CA VAL A 142 13.82 -16.48 -1.06
C VAL A 142 13.97 -17.21 -2.41
N ALA A 143 15.20 -17.33 -2.92
CA ALA A 143 15.49 -18.03 -4.17
C ALA A 143 15.48 -19.57 -4.05
N SER A 144 15.44 -20.17 -2.85
CA SER A 144 15.42 -21.62 -2.67
C SER A 144 14.11 -22.24 -3.16
N ASP A 145 14.19 -23.02 -4.24
CA ASP A 145 13.03 -23.79 -4.73
C ASP A 145 12.67 -24.92 -3.75
N ALA A 146 13.69 -25.60 -3.20
CA ALA A 146 13.50 -26.71 -2.27
C ALA A 146 12.77 -26.27 -0.98
N TRP A 147 13.13 -25.11 -0.44
CA TRP A 147 12.41 -24.54 0.70
C TRP A 147 10.94 -24.27 0.39
N PHE A 148 10.69 -23.60 -0.75
CA PHE A 148 9.32 -23.21 -1.11
C PHE A 148 8.44 -24.42 -1.45
N GLU A 149 9.00 -25.45 -2.06
CA GLU A 149 8.27 -26.73 -2.26
C GLU A 149 7.90 -27.38 -0.93
N ALA A 150 8.84 -27.43 0.03
CA ALA A 150 8.58 -27.97 1.37
C ALA A 150 7.54 -27.11 2.13
N ALA A 151 7.63 -25.79 2.04
CA ALA A 151 6.70 -24.86 2.66
C ALA A 151 5.29 -24.98 2.08
N GLN A 152 5.15 -25.05 0.76
CA GLN A 152 3.86 -25.30 0.10
C GLN A 152 3.24 -26.61 0.56
N GLN A 153 4.04 -27.69 0.62
CA GLN A 153 3.55 -29.00 1.06
C GLN A 153 3.09 -28.98 2.54
N ALA A 154 3.81 -28.26 3.41
CA ALA A 154 3.44 -28.10 4.81
C ALA A 154 2.07 -27.38 4.95
N VAL A 155 1.87 -26.28 4.22
CA VAL A 155 0.60 -25.53 4.21
C VAL A 155 -0.55 -26.37 3.67
N VAL A 156 -0.32 -27.14 2.60
CA VAL A 156 -1.33 -28.08 2.04
C VAL A 156 -1.70 -29.16 3.05
N ASN A 157 -0.71 -29.75 3.74
CA ASN A 157 -0.96 -30.78 4.75
C ASN A 157 -1.76 -30.22 5.93
N LEU A 158 -1.42 -29.03 6.40
CA LEU A 158 -2.19 -28.32 7.43
C LEU A 158 -3.63 -28.11 7.00
N PHE A 159 -3.84 -27.54 5.81
CA PHE A 159 -5.19 -27.29 5.29
C PHE A 159 -6.01 -28.57 5.25
N ARG A 160 -5.48 -29.65 4.67
CA ARG A 160 -6.16 -30.95 4.60
C ARG A 160 -6.51 -31.52 5.98
N ALA A 161 -5.60 -31.36 6.94
CA ALA A 161 -5.84 -31.82 8.32
C ALA A 161 -6.94 -31.03 9.02
N LEU A 162 -7.02 -29.71 8.82
CA LEU A 162 -8.05 -28.85 9.41
C LEU A 162 -9.40 -29.01 8.69
N ASP A 163 -9.40 -29.11 7.36
CA ASP A 163 -10.61 -29.23 6.56
C ASP A 163 -11.30 -30.61 6.73
N ALA A 164 -10.52 -31.64 7.03
CA ALA A 164 -11.04 -32.97 7.36
C ALA A 164 -11.55 -33.13 8.81
N ASP A 165 -11.21 -32.19 9.69
CA ASP A 165 -11.58 -32.23 11.11
C ASP A 165 -12.92 -31.51 11.32
N PRO A 166 -13.98 -32.22 11.83
CA PRO A 166 -15.28 -31.61 12.08
C PRO A 166 -15.25 -30.43 13.06
N GLU A 167 -14.23 -30.35 13.92
CA GLU A 167 -14.05 -29.23 14.87
C GLU A 167 -13.73 -27.92 14.13
N PHE A 168 -13.04 -27.98 12.99
CA PHE A 168 -12.50 -26.78 12.31
C PHE A 168 -13.10 -26.51 10.93
N HIS A 169 -13.63 -27.53 10.25
CA HIS A 169 -14.08 -27.43 8.86
C HIS A 169 -14.98 -26.21 8.57
N GLU A 170 -15.97 -25.96 9.42
CA GLU A 170 -16.91 -24.85 9.23
C GLU A 170 -16.35 -23.50 9.74
N HIS A 171 -15.28 -23.53 10.50
CA HIS A 171 -14.63 -22.31 11.03
C HIS A 171 -13.55 -21.75 10.09
N LEU A 172 -13.00 -22.54 9.18
CA LEU A 172 -11.88 -22.16 8.35
C LEU A 172 -12.35 -21.39 7.10
N LEU A 173 -12.13 -20.05 7.07
CA LEU A 173 -12.41 -19.22 5.89
C LEU A 173 -11.44 -19.49 4.74
N GLY A 174 -10.19 -19.76 5.04
CA GLY A 174 -9.12 -19.92 4.07
C GLY A 174 -7.75 -19.73 4.71
N MET A 175 -6.75 -19.54 3.86
CA MET A 175 -5.36 -19.41 4.26
C MET A 175 -4.79 -18.03 3.89
N HIS A 176 -4.08 -17.44 4.82
CA HIS A 176 -3.26 -16.26 4.62
C HIS A 176 -1.80 -16.69 4.84
N VAL A 177 -1.05 -16.89 3.76
CA VAL A 177 0.35 -17.31 3.85
C VAL A 177 1.25 -16.09 3.95
N GLY A 178 1.97 -15.97 5.05
CA GLY A 178 3.02 -14.99 5.27
C GLY A 178 4.39 -15.57 5.00
N GLY A 179 5.26 -14.83 4.33
CA GLY A 179 6.63 -15.23 4.03
C GLY A 179 7.56 -14.02 3.97
N GLY A 180 8.85 -14.27 3.84
CA GLY A 180 9.83 -13.20 3.82
C GLY A 180 9.99 -12.48 5.15
N GLU A 181 10.63 -11.30 5.15
CA GLU A 181 10.79 -10.49 6.35
C GLU A 181 9.43 -9.99 6.85
N THR A 182 9.22 -9.97 8.15
CA THR A 182 7.96 -9.59 8.83
C THR A 182 6.73 -10.42 8.44
N CYS A 183 6.88 -11.52 7.70
CA CYS A 183 5.79 -12.31 7.10
C CYS A 183 4.97 -11.56 6.05
N GLU A 184 5.49 -10.47 5.50
CA GLU A 184 4.80 -9.59 4.55
C GLU A 184 5.40 -9.64 3.15
N TRP A 185 6.14 -10.71 2.84
CA TRP A 185 6.74 -10.97 1.54
C TRP A 185 7.78 -9.92 1.11
N PHE A 186 8.57 -9.41 2.08
CA PHE A 186 9.76 -8.63 1.79
C PHE A 186 10.99 -9.52 1.71
N HIS A 187 11.96 -9.10 0.89
CA HIS A 187 13.29 -9.71 0.96
C HIS A 187 13.89 -9.48 2.34
N TYR A 188 14.56 -10.50 2.86
CA TYR A 188 15.40 -10.36 4.05
C TYR A 188 16.49 -9.34 3.78
N GLY A 189 16.90 -8.62 4.80
CA GLY A 189 17.88 -7.56 4.65
C GLY A 189 17.32 -6.28 4.04
N LEU A 190 16.02 -6.12 3.98
CA LEU A 190 15.37 -4.88 3.57
C LEU A 190 15.91 -3.67 4.32
N ARG A 191 16.21 -3.83 5.61
CA ARG A 191 16.76 -2.79 6.49
C ARG A 191 18.20 -2.46 6.19
N GLU A 192 18.99 -3.51 5.91
CA GLU A 192 20.42 -3.43 5.61
C GLU A 192 20.69 -3.17 4.13
N ARG A 193 19.66 -3.30 3.27
CA ARG A 193 19.74 -3.13 1.80
C ARG A 193 20.79 -3.98 1.12
N GLY A 194 21.09 -5.14 1.72
CA GLY A 194 22.03 -6.10 1.20
C GLY A 194 21.50 -6.84 -0.04
N ILE A 195 22.42 -7.27 -0.88
CA ILE A 195 22.16 -8.28 -1.90
C ILE A 195 22.42 -9.64 -1.27
N ASP A 196 21.54 -10.61 -1.55
CA ASP A 196 21.78 -12.00 -1.18
C ASP A 196 22.75 -12.65 -2.20
N TYR A 197 23.94 -12.97 -1.76
CA TYR A 197 24.97 -13.63 -2.56
C TYR A 197 24.97 -15.16 -2.43
N SER A 198 23.93 -15.76 -1.88
CA SER A 198 23.82 -17.22 -1.79
C SER A 198 23.92 -17.89 -3.17
N PRO A 199 24.46 -19.10 -3.23
CA PRO A 199 24.55 -19.85 -4.50
C PRO A 199 23.18 -20.06 -5.15
N ALA A 200 22.13 -20.30 -4.37
CA ALA A 200 20.78 -20.46 -4.90
C ALA A 200 20.26 -19.17 -5.54
N ASN A 201 20.48 -17.99 -4.91
CA ASN A 201 20.08 -16.72 -5.50
C ASN A 201 20.89 -16.37 -6.74
N ALA A 202 22.20 -16.59 -6.73
CA ALA A 202 23.04 -16.36 -7.90
C ALA A 202 22.60 -17.22 -9.11
N LYS A 203 22.26 -18.49 -8.88
CA LYS A 203 21.71 -19.38 -9.89
C LYS A 203 20.37 -18.88 -10.44
N LYS A 204 19.42 -18.54 -9.55
CA LYS A 204 18.09 -18.09 -9.94
C LYS A 204 18.15 -16.77 -10.72
N TYR A 205 19.03 -15.84 -10.32
CA TYR A 205 19.25 -14.59 -11.04
C TYR A 205 19.80 -14.83 -12.44
N ALA A 206 20.78 -15.74 -12.58
CA ALA A 206 21.33 -16.12 -13.88
C ALA A 206 20.25 -16.71 -14.80
N GLU A 207 19.41 -17.62 -14.29
CA GLU A 207 18.29 -18.22 -15.02
C GLU A 207 17.28 -17.13 -15.47
N TRP A 208 16.95 -16.18 -14.60
CA TRP A 208 16.06 -15.09 -14.93
C TRP A 208 16.62 -14.16 -16.02
N LEU A 209 17.92 -13.81 -15.94
CA LEU A 209 18.59 -13.01 -16.97
C LEU A 209 18.62 -13.73 -18.32
N GLN A 210 18.88 -15.04 -18.33
CA GLN A 210 18.85 -15.84 -19.57
C GLN A 210 17.42 -15.94 -20.14
N ALA A 211 16.40 -16.02 -19.30
CA ALA A 211 15.02 -15.97 -19.76
C ALA A 211 14.67 -14.58 -20.36
N LYS A 212 15.19 -13.50 -19.78
CA LYS A 212 14.95 -12.12 -20.23
C LYS A 212 15.71 -11.76 -21.51
N TYR A 213 16.97 -12.13 -21.64
CA TYR A 213 17.88 -11.69 -22.71
C TYR A 213 18.24 -12.79 -23.73
N GLY A 214 17.86 -14.01 -23.48
CA GLY A 214 18.18 -15.19 -24.30
C GLY A 214 19.19 -16.14 -23.63
N ALA A 215 19.11 -17.43 -23.97
CA ALA A 215 19.88 -18.48 -23.32
C ALA A 215 21.40 -18.30 -23.45
N ASP A 216 21.88 -17.57 -24.47
CA ASP A 216 23.30 -17.29 -24.72
C ASP A 216 23.82 -16.08 -23.91
N TYR A 217 22.97 -15.42 -23.08
CA TYR A 217 23.39 -14.31 -22.26
C TYR A 217 24.36 -14.78 -21.15
N THR A 218 25.53 -14.15 -21.06
CA THR A 218 26.64 -14.61 -20.20
C THR A 218 27.00 -13.68 -19.05
N ASP A 219 26.55 -12.40 -19.07
CA ASP A 219 26.80 -11.44 -17.99
C ASP A 219 25.76 -11.61 -16.86
N THR A 220 25.82 -12.73 -16.15
CA THR A 220 24.83 -13.19 -15.18
C THR A 220 25.27 -13.03 -13.72
N ALA A 221 26.37 -12.32 -13.45
CA ALA A 221 26.84 -12.10 -12.09
C ALA A 221 25.91 -11.13 -11.33
N LEU A 222 25.70 -11.42 -10.05
CA LEU A 222 25.05 -10.49 -9.15
C LEU A 222 25.82 -9.16 -9.10
N PRO A 223 25.16 -8.01 -8.90
CA PRO A 223 25.86 -6.76 -8.69
C PRO A 223 26.78 -6.85 -7.47
N GLU A 224 27.99 -6.29 -7.57
CA GLU A 224 28.93 -6.30 -6.43
C GLU A 224 28.46 -5.38 -5.31
N ASP A 225 28.04 -4.17 -5.68
CA ASP A 225 27.44 -3.18 -4.79
C ASP A 225 26.38 -2.38 -5.52
N LEU A 226 25.37 -1.91 -4.79
CA LEU A 226 24.37 -1.00 -5.36
C LEU A 226 24.83 0.44 -5.12
N PRO A 227 24.86 1.29 -6.16
CA PRO A 227 25.20 2.70 -5.99
C PRO A 227 24.30 3.36 -4.94
N GLY A 228 24.90 4.11 -4.03
CA GLY A 228 24.17 4.88 -3.02
C GLY A 228 23.64 4.07 -1.84
N ASN A 229 24.24 2.92 -1.52
CA ASN A 229 23.91 2.18 -0.29
C ASN A 229 24.32 2.91 0.98
N ASP A 230 25.23 3.88 0.91
CA ASP A 230 25.56 4.74 2.04
C ASP A 230 24.56 5.90 2.15
N ARG A 231 23.72 5.88 3.18
CA ARG A 231 22.71 6.92 3.45
C ARG A 231 23.28 8.24 3.93
N MET A 232 24.52 8.24 4.37
CA MET A 232 25.15 9.42 4.94
C MET A 232 25.64 10.39 3.86
N GLU A 233 25.81 9.90 2.64
CA GLU A 233 26.23 10.71 1.50
C GLU A 233 25.12 10.82 0.46
N PRO A 234 24.83 12.02 -0.07
CA PRO A 234 23.91 12.17 -1.19
C PRO A 234 24.40 11.32 -2.37
N PRO A 235 23.52 10.56 -3.04
CA PRO A 235 23.92 9.79 -4.21
C PRO A 235 24.41 10.73 -5.32
N GLU A 236 25.40 10.30 -6.07
CA GLU A 236 25.84 11.06 -7.25
C GLU A 236 24.69 11.21 -8.28
N ARG A 237 23.83 10.19 -8.38
CA ARG A 237 22.66 10.16 -9.25
C ARG A 237 21.45 9.58 -8.54
N THR A 238 20.30 10.20 -8.70
CA THR A 238 19.02 9.68 -8.20
C THR A 238 18.29 8.78 -9.20
N LEU A 239 18.68 8.85 -10.49
CA LEU A 239 18.16 7.99 -11.55
C LEU A 239 19.27 7.20 -12.25
N LEU A 240 19.00 5.95 -12.48
CA LEU A 240 19.78 5.02 -13.28
C LEU A 240 19.24 4.96 -14.72
N THR A 241 19.95 4.27 -15.60
CA THR A 241 19.50 3.97 -16.97
C THR A 241 19.65 2.49 -17.29
N TRP A 242 18.77 1.98 -18.14
CA TRP A 242 18.85 0.59 -18.60
C TRP A 242 20.16 0.29 -19.38
N GLU A 243 20.74 1.29 -20.02
CA GLU A 243 21.94 1.13 -20.85
C GLU A 243 23.21 1.05 -20.01
N SER A 244 23.41 2.02 -19.11
CA SER A 244 24.68 2.11 -18.34
C SER A 244 24.65 1.38 -17.01
N ASP A 245 23.47 1.15 -16.44
CA ASP A 245 23.30 0.67 -15.07
C ASP A 245 22.55 -0.68 -15.02
N ARG A 246 22.56 -1.42 -16.13
CA ARG A 246 21.76 -2.64 -16.33
C ARG A 246 21.81 -3.62 -15.16
N ARG A 247 22.99 -3.89 -14.60
CA ARG A 247 23.11 -4.83 -13.48
C ARG A 247 22.26 -4.46 -12.27
N TYR A 248 22.15 -3.17 -11.99
CA TYR A 248 21.39 -2.67 -10.84
C TYR A 248 19.89 -2.62 -11.14
N THR A 249 19.51 -2.18 -12.34
CA THR A 249 18.10 -2.10 -12.76
C THR A 249 17.53 -3.50 -12.95
N ASP A 250 18.29 -4.43 -13.51
CA ASP A 250 17.88 -5.83 -13.64
C ASP A 250 17.73 -6.50 -12.27
N TYR A 251 18.63 -6.22 -11.32
CA TYR A 251 18.52 -6.80 -9.99
C TYR A 251 17.30 -6.25 -9.23
N ALA A 252 17.00 -4.98 -9.38
CA ALA A 252 15.79 -4.38 -8.79
C ALA A 252 14.49 -5.02 -9.36
N GLU A 253 14.44 -5.24 -10.67
CA GLU A 253 13.32 -5.93 -11.32
C GLU A 253 13.26 -7.40 -10.92
N TYR A 254 14.40 -8.10 -10.90
CA TYR A 254 14.50 -9.49 -10.46
C TYR A 254 14.02 -9.68 -9.03
N SER A 255 14.38 -8.80 -8.11
CA SER A 255 13.95 -8.87 -6.72
C SER A 255 12.42 -8.86 -6.61
N SER A 256 11.76 -7.96 -7.34
CA SER A 256 10.29 -7.91 -7.38
C SER A 256 9.69 -9.10 -8.16
N TRP A 257 10.36 -9.57 -9.21
CA TRP A 257 9.93 -10.76 -9.94
C TRP A 257 9.98 -12.00 -9.05
N LEU A 258 11.08 -12.24 -8.34
CA LEU A 258 11.24 -13.42 -7.50
C LEU A 258 10.17 -13.48 -6.41
N MET A 259 9.90 -12.35 -5.73
CA MET A 259 8.90 -12.32 -4.68
C MET A 259 7.48 -12.56 -5.24
N SER A 260 7.14 -11.91 -6.37
CA SER A 260 5.85 -12.15 -7.03
C SER A 260 5.71 -13.59 -7.51
N GLU A 261 6.79 -14.23 -8.00
CA GLU A 261 6.78 -15.63 -8.42
C GLU A 261 6.44 -16.55 -7.25
N ARG A 262 7.06 -16.35 -6.08
CA ARG A 262 6.78 -17.17 -4.89
C ARG A 262 5.33 -17.06 -4.45
N ILE A 263 4.74 -15.86 -4.47
CA ILE A 263 3.33 -15.62 -4.16
C ILE A 263 2.42 -16.33 -5.16
N LEU A 264 2.74 -16.24 -6.46
CA LEU A 264 1.94 -16.86 -7.52
C LEU A 264 1.96 -18.39 -7.43
N ASP A 265 3.13 -18.99 -7.17
CA ASP A 265 3.29 -20.44 -6.97
C ASP A 265 2.48 -20.94 -5.76
N PHE A 266 2.54 -20.22 -4.63
CA PHE A 266 1.72 -20.52 -3.46
C PHE A 266 0.24 -20.41 -3.76
N ALA A 267 -0.17 -19.32 -4.42
CA ALA A 267 -1.58 -19.09 -4.73
C ALA A 267 -2.16 -20.18 -5.65
N GLU A 268 -1.42 -20.60 -6.68
CA GLU A 268 -1.83 -21.69 -7.57
C GLU A 268 -1.95 -23.01 -6.81
N THR A 269 -0.95 -23.34 -6.00
CA THR A 269 -0.93 -24.57 -5.19
C THR A 269 -2.11 -24.58 -4.21
N LEU A 270 -2.34 -23.49 -3.46
CA LEU A 270 -3.45 -23.41 -2.53
C LEU A 270 -4.80 -23.49 -3.24
N ARG A 271 -4.99 -22.79 -4.36
CA ARG A 271 -6.24 -22.84 -5.12
C ARG A 271 -6.54 -24.24 -5.65
N ARG A 272 -5.54 -24.96 -6.12
CA ARG A 272 -5.69 -26.35 -6.57
C ARG A 272 -6.15 -27.28 -5.44
N GLU A 273 -5.61 -27.09 -4.23
CA GLU A 273 -5.88 -27.96 -3.07
C GLU A 273 -7.14 -27.58 -2.29
N MET A 274 -7.40 -26.29 -2.15
CA MET A 274 -8.51 -25.77 -1.36
C MET A 274 -9.81 -25.62 -2.18
N GLY A 275 -9.71 -25.59 -3.49
CA GLY A 275 -10.83 -25.30 -4.37
C GLY A 275 -11.29 -23.83 -4.31
N PRO A 276 -12.45 -23.50 -4.92
CA PRO A 276 -12.93 -22.11 -5.02
C PRO A 276 -13.68 -21.63 -3.76
N ASP A 277 -13.97 -22.51 -2.81
CA ASP A 277 -14.80 -22.24 -1.64
C ASP A 277 -13.99 -21.94 -0.36
N ARG A 278 -12.73 -21.54 -0.53
CA ARG A 278 -11.83 -21.09 0.54
C ARG A 278 -11.00 -19.90 0.05
N LEU A 279 -10.77 -18.92 0.91
CA LEU A 279 -10.03 -17.71 0.57
C LEU A 279 -8.51 -17.96 0.51
N VAL A 280 -7.86 -17.34 -0.47
CA VAL A 280 -6.41 -17.27 -0.61
C VAL A 280 -5.99 -15.81 -0.52
N VAL A 281 -5.22 -15.46 0.53
CA VAL A 281 -4.88 -14.09 0.90
C VAL A 281 -3.37 -13.93 1.07
N PHE A 282 -2.83 -12.79 0.63
CA PHE A 282 -1.42 -12.42 0.80
C PHE A 282 -1.26 -10.95 1.17
N PHE A 283 -0.19 -10.64 1.89
CA PHE A 283 0.37 -9.30 1.92
C PHE A 283 1.12 -9.03 0.63
N TYR A 284 0.79 -7.98 -0.10
CA TYR A 284 1.56 -7.57 -1.27
C TYR A 284 1.12 -6.19 -1.81
N GLY A 285 2.06 -5.52 -2.53
CA GLY A 285 1.75 -4.32 -3.31
C GLY A 285 1.90 -3.01 -2.56
N TYR A 286 2.78 -2.90 -1.56
CA TYR A 286 3.02 -1.69 -0.75
C TYR A 286 3.78 -0.60 -1.51
N LEU A 287 3.38 -0.32 -2.74
CA LEU A 287 4.13 0.52 -3.68
C LEU A 287 4.31 1.96 -3.22
N PHE A 288 3.41 2.45 -2.37
CA PHE A 288 3.48 3.79 -1.81
C PHE A 288 4.18 3.88 -0.45
N GLU A 289 4.52 2.77 0.17
CA GLU A 289 5.20 2.75 1.47
C GLU A 289 6.66 2.31 1.34
N LEU A 290 6.94 1.34 0.49
CA LEU A 290 8.25 0.74 0.39
C LEU A 290 9.14 1.33 -0.69
N TYR A 291 8.71 2.24 -1.45
CA TYR A 291 9.39 3.02 -2.50
C TYR A 291 10.77 2.50 -3.04
N ASP A 292 11.28 1.38 -2.55
CA ASP A 292 12.47 0.69 -3.06
C ASP A 292 12.07 -0.62 -3.74
N PRO A 293 12.24 -0.77 -5.06
CA PRO A 293 11.80 -1.96 -5.79
C PRO A 293 12.53 -3.25 -5.38
N ARG A 294 13.68 -3.15 -4.71
CA ARG A 294 14.41 -4.31 -4.17
C ARG A 294 13.70 -4.97 -2.99
N THR A 295 12.69 -4.30 -2.42
CA THR A 295 11.84 -4.88 -1.38
C THR A 295 11.05 -6.07 -1.86
N GLY A 296 10.76 -6.16 -3.17
CA GLY A 296 10.08 -7.28 -3.79
C GLY A 296 8.64 -7.00 -4.23
N HIS A 297 8.09 -5.78 -4.05
CA HIS A 297 6.67 -5.50 -4.26
C HIS A 297 6.32 -4.79 -5.57
N PHE A 298 7.30 -4.41 -6.41
CA PHE A 298 7.07 -3.56 -7.60
C PHE A 298 6.74 -4.35 -8.88
N LEU A 299 6.06 -5.48 -8.77
CA LEU A 299 5.40 -6.18 -9.88
C LEU A 299 3.98 -6.58 -9.49
N LEU A 300 3.24 -5.66 -8.90
CA LEU A 300 1.86 -5.86 -8.46
C LEU A 300 0.96 -6.28 -9.63
N ARG A 301 1.16 -5.71 -10.84
CA ARG A 301 0.39 -6.09 -12.04
C ARG A 301 0.39 -7.60 -12.30
N ARG A 302 1.52 -8.31 -12.09
CA ARG A 302 1.59 -9.78 -12.24
C ARG A 302 0.70 -10.50 -11.24
N VAL A 303 0.69 -10.02 -10.01
CA VAL A 303 -0.12 -10.61 -8.92
C VAL A 303 -1.61 -10.34 -9.14
N LEU A 304 -1.96 -9.17 -9.67
CA LEU A 304 -3.35 -8.80 -9.99
C LEU A 304 -3.95 -9.66 -11.11
N GLU A 305 -3.15 -10.10 -12.06
CA GLU A 305 -3.59 -10.97 -13.16
C GLU A 305 -3.89 -12.41 -12.72
N SER A 306 -3.41 -12.83 -11.53
CA SER A 306 -3.60 -14.20 -11.04
C SER A 306 -5.08 -14.48 -10.70
N PRO A 307 -5.70 -15.56 -11.23
CA PRO A 307 -7.05 -15.95 -10.85
C PRO A 307 -7.11 -16.70 -9.51
N HIS A 308 -5.97 -16.95 -8.87
CA HIS A 308 -5.86 -17.82 -7.70
C HIS A 308 -5.85 -17.05 -6.37
N ILE A 309 -5.77 -15.72 -6.41
CA ILE A 309 -5.73 -14.83 -5.26
C ILE A 309 -7.08 -14.13 -5.11
N ASP A 310 -7.69 -14.20 -3.92
CA ASP A 310 -8.97 -13.57 -3.60
C ASP A 310 -8.82 -12.18 -3.02
N ALA A 311 -7.80 -11.99 -2.17
CA ALA A 311 -7.56 -10.73 -1.49
C ALA A 311 -6.07 -10.44 -1.30
N LEU A 312 -5.76 -9.16 -1.28
CA LEU A 312 -4.48 -8.62 -0.84
C LEU A 312 -4.69 -7.70 0.36
N THR A 313 -3.63 -7.50 1.15
CA THR A 313 -3.71 -6.72 2.38
C THR A 313 -2.42 -5.96 2.66
N SER A 314 -2.52 -4.86 3.42
CA SER A 314 -1.42 -4.18 4.09
C SER A 314 -1.92 -3.42 5.31
N PRO A 315 -1.02 -3.04 6.24
CA PRO A 315 -1.31 -1.99 7.22
C PRO A 315 -1.69 -0.66 6.56
N VAL A 316 -2.29 0.23 7.33
CA VAL A 316 -2.28 1.67 7.02
C VAL A 316 -0.88 2.23 7.23
N SER A 317 -0.53 3.30 6.52
CA SER A 317 0.77 3.95 6.69
C SER A 317 1.10 4.23 8.15
N TYR A 318 2.34 3.97 8.54
CA TYR A 318 2.80 4.27 9.91
C TYR A 318 3.02 5.76 10.16
N THR A 319 2.99 6.57 9.12
CA THR A 319 3.10 8.02 9.22
C THR A 319 1.73 8.68 9.10
N ASP A 320 1.49 9.69 9.96
CA ASP A 320 0.28 10.55 9.91
C ASP A 320 -1.04 9.76 10.04
N ARG A 321 -1.08 8.75 10.95
CA ARG A 321 -2.22 7.85 11.12
C ARG A 321 -3.05 8.06 12.40
N ASN A 322 -2.55 8.82 13.38
CA ASN A 322 -3.26 9.10 14.62
C ASN A 322 -4.33 10.19 14.46
N GLN A 323 -4.81 10.77 15.55
CA GLN A 323 -5.78 11.86 15.55
C GLN A 323 -5.30 13.04 14.70
N GLY A 324 -6.17 13.55 13.86
CA GLY A 324 -5.85 14.63 12.91
C GLY A 324 -4.98 14.21 11.71
N GLY A 325 -4.60 12.94 11.66
CA GLY A 325 -3.84 12.34 10.57
C GLY A 325 -4.71 11.81 9.43
N ASN A 326 -4.09 11.16 8.43
CA ASN A 326 -4.80 10.73 7.24
C ASN A 326 -5.03 9.21 7.12
N GLY A 327 -4.27 8.35 7.82
CA GLY A 327 -4.42 6.89 7.69
C GLY A 327 -4.25 6.38 6.26
N ALA A 328 -3.25 6.91 5.54
CA ALA A 328 -3.08 6.62 4.11
C ALA A 328 -2.84 5.13 3.84
N LEU A 329 -3.42 4.61 2.75
CA LEU A 329 -3.17 3.25 2.27
C LEU A 329 -1.74 3.12 1.74
N MET A 330 -1.13 1.96 1.91
CA MET A 330 0.22 1.67 1.43
C MET A 330 0.26 1.26 -0.05
N SER A 331 -0.88 0.90 -0.63
CA SER A 331 -1.01 0.26 -1.93
C SER A 331 -1.94 1.00 -2.87
N PRO A 332 -1.85 0.79 -4.18
CA PRO A 332 -2.83 1.25 -5.15
C PRO A 332 -4.11 0.41 -5.06
N ALA A 333 -4.85 0.58 -3.95
CA ALA A 333 -6.02 -0.24 -3.61
C ALA A 333 -7.12 -0.20 -4.67
N ASP A 334 -7.28 0.93 -5.38
CA ASP A 334 -8.28 1.06 -6.43
C ASP A 334 -7.94 0.19 -7.66
N SER A 335 -6.64 0.00 -7.99
CA SER A 335 -6.23 -1.00 -8.98
C SER A 335 -6.57 -2.41 -8.52
N ILE A 336 -6.31 -2.74 -7.26
CA ILE A 336 -6.57 -4.07 -6.70
C ILE A 336 -8.07 -4.42 -6.81
N ILE A 337 -8.94 -3.47 -6.43
CA ILE A 337 -10.40 -3.61 -6.57
C ILE A 337 -10.81 -3.72 -8.04
N ALA A 338 -10.24 -2.89 -8.94
CA ALA A 338 -10.54 -2.92 -10.37
C ALA A 338 -10.19 -4.26 -11.03
N HIS A 339 -9.17 -4.97 -10.52
CA HIS A 339 -8.79 -6.32 -10.93
C HIS A 339 -9.56 -7.43 -10.19
N GLY A 340 -10.62 -7.06 -9.45
CA GLY A 340 -11.54 -8.01 -8.84
C GLY A 340 -11.03 -8.70 -7.58
N LYS A 341 -9.99 -8.18 -6.93
CA LYS A 341 -9.48 -8.69 -5.67
C LYS A 341 -9.93 -7.82 -4.52
N LEU A 342 -10.35 -8.43 -3.41
CA LEU A 342 -10.68 -7.69 -2.21
C LEU A 342 -9.39 -7.09 -1.63
N TRP A 343 -9.43 -5.80 -1.27
CA TRP A 343 -8.40 -5.18 -0.46
C TRP A 343 -8.82 -5.16 1.00
N ILE A 344 -8.02 -5.74 1.88
CA ILE A 344 -8.27 -5.74 3.33
C ILE A 344 -7.25 -4.82 4.01
N VAL A 345 -7.74 -3.75 4.61
CA VAL A 345 -6.90 -2.82 5.37
C VAL A 345 -6.59 -3.41 6.73
N GLU A 346 -5.32 -3.55 7.08
CA GLU A 346 -4.92 -3.87 8.44
C GLU A 346 -4.95 -2.59 9.28
N ASN A 347 -5.95 -2.46 10.16
CA ASN A 347 -6.04 -1.34 11.09
C ASN A 347 -5.31 -1.70 12.38
N ASP A 348 -4.04 -1.37 12.44
CA ASP A 348 -3.16 -1.52 13.59
C ASP A 348 -2.89 -0.21 14.34
N ILE A 349 -3.82 0.76 14.21
CA ILE A 349 -3.76 2.05 14.92
C ILE A 349 -4.05 1.80 16.41
N ARG A 350 -3.10 2.13 17.24
CA ARG A 350 -3.15 1.83 18.66
C ARG A 350 -4.11 2.73 19.42
N SER A 351 -5.03 2.10 20.15
CA SER A 351 -5.94 2.80 21.06
C SER A 351 -5.21 3.28 22.34
N PRO A 352 -5.81 4.19 23.12
CA PRO A 352 -5.28 4.56 24.44
C PRO A 352 -5.15 3.39 25.41
N ASN A 353 -5.82 2.26 25.17
CA ASN A 353 -5.78 1.08 26.05
C ASN A 353 -4.44 0.36 26.04
N VAL A 354 -3.64 0.55 25.00
CA VAL A 354 -2.29 -0.03 24.92
C VAL A 354 -1.43 0.29 26.14
N VAL A 355 -1.67 1.45 26.76
CA VAL A 355 -0.98 1.90 27.97
C VAL A 355 -1.46 1.19 29.22
N ARG A 356 -2.76 0.79 29.27
CA ARG A 356 -3.38 0.20 30.46
C ARG A 356 -2.94 -1.24 30.70
N ASN A 357 -2.48 -1.92 29.68
CA ASN A 357 -2.12 -3.34 29.73
C ASN A 357 -0.63 -3.61 30.01
N GLY A 358 0.12 -2.62 30.48
CA GLY A 358 1.47 -2.81 31.03
C GLY A 358 2.62 -2.73 30.02
N LEU A 359 2.36 -2.59 28.73
CA LEU A 359 3.39 -2.44 27.71
C LEU A 359 4.10 -1.08 27.76
N ALA A 360 3.40 -0.07 28.22
CA ALA A 360 3.88 1.31 28.07
C ALA A 360 4.91 1.76 29.09
N LYS A 361 5.21 0.98 30.12
CA LYS A 361 6.23 1.37 31.10
C LYS A 361 7.64 1.42 30.51
N ASP A 362 7.87 0.67 29.43
CA ASP A 362 9.18 0.58 28.77
C ASP A 362 9.20 1.16 27.36
N ASN A 363 8.04 1.62 26.83
CA ASN A 363 7.88 2.03 25.45
C ASN A 363 7.13 3.35 25.34
N ASP A 364 7.70 4.46 25.83
CA ASP A 364 7.21 5.84 25.59
C ASP A 364 7.15 6.22 24.10
N TRP A 365 7.74 5.37 23.23
CA TRP A 365 7.74 5.54 21.78
C TRP A 365 6.53 4.91 21.06
N VAL A 366 5.64 4.24 21.79
CA VAL A 366 4.46 3.63 21.16
C VAL A 366 3.51 4.74 20.68
N ASP A 367 3.54 4.97 19.38
CA ASP A 367 2.61 5.88 18.72
C ASP A 367 1.18 5.38 18.87
N LYS A 368 0.32 6.17 19.53
CA LYS A 368 -1.06 5.83 19.85
C LYS A 368 -1.95 7.07 19.86
N VAL A 369 -3.24 6.85 19.74
CA VAL A 369 -4.23 7.92 19.88
C VAL A 369 -4.36 8.34 21.35
N ASP A 370 -4.49 9.63 21.61
CA ASP A 370 -4.39 10.20 22.96
C ASP A 370 -5.60 9.90 23.88
N SER A 371 -6.81 9.83 23.31
CA SER A 371 -8.03 9.56 24.08
C SER A 371 -8.99 8.63 23.36
N LEU A 372 -9.95 8.05 24.09
CA LEU A 372 -10.98 7.20 23.52
C LEU A 372 -11.89 7.97 22.56
N GLU A 373 -12.22 9.22 22.87
CA GLU A 373 -13.03 10.06 22.02
C GLU A 373 -12.37 10.30 20.67
N LEU A 374 -11.09 10.68 20.67
CA LEU A 374 -10.29 10.84 19.45
C LEU A 374 -10.13 9.50 18.70
N TYR A 375 -10.06 8.39 19.43
CA TYR A 375 -9.99 7.08 18.80
C TYR A 375 -11.29 6.70 18.07
N MET A 376 -12.45 7.11 18.59
CA MET A 376 -13.73 6.94 17.87
C MET A 376 -13.75 7.73 16.55
N ASP A 377 -13.18 8.95 16.54
CA ASP A 377 -13.03 9.74 15.32
C ASP A 377 -12.06 9.08 14.33
N VAL A 378 -10.95 8.52 14.81
CA VAL A 378 -10.00 7.76 13.97
C VAL A 378 -10.67 6.51 13.37
N LEU A 379 -11.40 5.71 14.17
CA LEU A 379 -12.14 4.55 13.65
C LEU A 379 -13.18 4.96 12.59
N THR A 380 -13.83 6.10 12.78
CA THR A 380 -14.81 6.63 11.81
C THR A 380 -14.12 7.07 10.52
N ARG A 381 -12.93 7.69 10.60
CA ARG A 381 -12.12 8.06 9.45
C ARG A 381 -11.72 6.83 8.63
N GLU A 382 -11.20 5.79 9.29
CA GLU A 382 -10.81 4.54 8.61
C GLU A 382 -12.01 3.87 7.93
N ALA A 383 -13.15 3.82 8.62
CA ALA A 383 -14.37 3.27 8.05
C ALA A 383 -14.89 4.10 6.86
N ALA A 384 -14.77 5.42 6.90
CA ALA A 384 -15.14 6.29 5.78
C ALA A 384 -14.28 6.02 4.54
N GLN A 385 -12.96 5.86 4.69
CA GLN A 385 -12.06 5.47 3.61
C GLN A 385 -12.45 4.10 3.04
N MET A 386 -12.66 3.12 3.92
CA MET A 386 -13.07 1.77 3.55
C MET A 386 -14.37 1.77 2.74
N LEU A 387 -15.39 2.51 3.18
CA LEU A 387 -16.67 2.61 2.50
C LEU A 387 -16.58 3.36 1.16
N ALA A 388 -15.82 4.46 1.12
CA ALA A 388 -15.65 5.24 -0.10
C ALA A 388 -15.04 4.43 -1.24
N HIS A 389 -14.10 3.53 -0.95
CA HIS A 389 -13.40 2.71 -1.93
C HIS A 389 -13.90 1.26 -2.04
N GLY A 390 -14.83 0.80 -1.17
CA GLY A 390 -15.36 -0.57 -1.18
C GLY A 390 -14.39 -1.62 -0.66
N LEU A 391 -13.62 -1.28 0.40
CA LEU A 391 -12.58 -2.11 0.99
C LEU A 391 -13.11 -2.94 2.16
N GLY A 392 -12.35 -3.99 2.56
CA GLY A 392 -12.49 -4.66 3.86
C GLY A 392 -11.47 -4.14 4.88
N CYS A 393 -11.57 -4.59 6.12
CA CYS A 393 -10.55 -4.33 7.12
C CYS A 393 -10.44 -5.46 8.15
N TRP A 394 -9.32 -5.49 8.86
CA TRP A 394 -9.27 -6.13 10.16
C TRP A 394 -8.69 -5.21 11.23
N TYR A 395 -9.20 -5.35 12.43
CA TYR A 395 -8.72 -4.65 13.61
C TYR A 395 -7.64 -5.51 14.27
N MET A 396 -6.40 -5.04 14.26
CA MET A 396 -5.24 -5.82 14.70
C MET A 396 -4.84 -5.48 16.13
N ASP A 397 -4.90 -6.48 17.03
CA ASP A 397 -4.31 -6.39 18.37
C ASP A 397 -2.95 -7.10 18.40
N LEU A 398 -1.91 -6.43 17.88
CA LEU A 398 -0.57 -6.98 17.83
C LEU A 398 -0.02 -7.23 19.25
N GLY A 399 0.42 -8.45 19.51
CA GLY A 399 0.99 -8.87 20.77
C GLY A 399 -0.05 -9.23 21.83
N ALA A 400 -1.33 -9.33 21.50
CA ALA A 400 -2.43 -9.66 22.41
C ALA A 400 -2.46 -8.75 23.66
N HIS A 401 -2.53 -7.44 23.43
CA HIS A 401 -2.46 -6.44 24.48
C HIS A 401 -3.78 -5.75 24.81
N GLY A 402 -4.88 -6.16 24.17
CA GLY A 402 -6.22 -5.69 24.46
C GLY A 402 -6.49 -4.27 23.97
N TRP A 403 -5.97 -3.88 22.81
CA TRP A 403 -6.16 -2.54 22.25
C TRP A 403 -7.62 -2.18 22.10
N PHE A 404 -8.48 -3.16 21.81
CA PHE A 404 -9.91 -2.96 21.59
C PHE A 404 -10.77 -3.23 22.83
N GLN A 405 -10.20 -3.66 23.96
CA GLN A 405 -10.92 -4.04 25.18
C GLN A 405 -11.52 -2.82 25.91
N HIS A 406 -12.51 -2.19 25.27
CA HIS A 406 -13.29 -1.13 25.88
C HIS A 406 -14.71 -1.07 25.27
N PRO A 407 -15.79 -0.93 26.10
CA PRO A 407 -17.17 -0.94 25.61
C PRO A 407 -17.44 0.12 24.51
N MET A 408 -16.86 1.32 24.60
CA MET A 408 -17.03 2.36 23.57
C MET A 408 -16.46 1.90 22.23
N ILE A 409 -15.31 1.23 22.22
CA ILE A 409 -14.66 0.74 21.00
C ILE A 409 -15.54 -0.33 20.35
N TRP A 410 -16.01 -1.33 21.13
CA TRP A 410 -16.89 -2.37 20.59
C TRP A 410 -18.20 -1.81 20.03
N GLN A 411 -18.83 -0.87 20.74
CA GLN A 411 -20.03 -0.20 20.25
C GLN A 411 -19.78 0.59 18.95
N GLN A 412 -18.63 1.26 18.85
CA GLN A 412 -18.26 1.99 17.64
C GLN A 412 -18.05 1.04 16.45
N ILE A 413 -17.29 -0.03 16.66
CA ILE A 413 -17.08 -1.06 15.62
C ILE A 413 -18.42 -1.67 15.18
N GLN A 414 -19.33 -1.97 16.12
CA GLN A 414 -20.67 -2.47 15.81
C GLN A 414 -21.48 -1.49 14.95
N LYS A 415 -21.47 -0.19 15.29
CA LYS A 415 -22.16 0.84 14.50
C LYS A 415 -21.60 0.95 13.10
N LEU A 416 -20.27 0.93 12.96
CA LEU A 416 -19.57 1.00 11.67
C LEU A 416 -19.83 -0.27 10.83
N HIS A 417 -19.87 -1.45 11.46
CA HIS A 417 -20.27 -2.69 10.81
C HIS A 417 -21.72 -2.63 10.31
N GLY A 418 -22.64 -2.12 11.13
CA GLY A 418 -24.03 -1.90 10.73
C GLY A 418 -24.15 -0.97 9.52
N LEU A 419 -23.40 0.14 9.53
CA LEU A 419 -23.33 1.06 8.39
C LEU A 419 -22.78 0.37 7.14
N TYR A 420 -21.67 -0.38 7.26
CA TYR A 420 -21.10 -1.11 6.14
C TYR A 420 -22.11 -2.08 5.52
N ARG A 421 -22.80 -2.89 6.33
CA ARG A 421 -23.83 -3.83 5.87
C ARG A 421 -24.97 -3.14 5.13
N THR A 422 -25.37 -1.95 5.57
CA THR A 422 -26.42 -1.16 4.89
C THR A 422 -25.97 -0.69 3.52
N LEU A 423 -24.71 -0.25 3.37
CA LEU A 423 -24.21 0.32 2.13
C LEU A 423 -23.65 -0.73 1.16
N GLN A 424 -23.23 -1.89 1.68
CA GLN A 424 -22.55 -2.95 0.92
C GLN A 424 -23.29 -3.39 -0.35
N PRO A 425 -24.64 -3.60 -0.37
CA PRO A 425 -25.35 -4.02 -1.57
C PRO A 425 -25.22 -3.05 -2.74
N GLY A 426 -25.00 -1.79 -2.45
CA GLY A 426 -24.89 -0.74 -3.43
C GLY A 426 -23.45 -0.31 -3.76
N LEU A 427 -22.41 -0.96 -3.22
CA LEU A 427 -21.03 -0.61 -3.52
C LEU A 427 -20.72 -0.79 -5.00
N ARG A 428 -19.85 0.10 -5.52
CA ARG A 428 -19.36 0.13 -6.90
C ARG A 428 -17.89 0.51 -6.89
N PRO A 429 -17.13 0.25 -7.97
CA PRO A 429 -15.76 0.76 -8.09
C PRO A 429 -15.74 2.27 -7.88
N ALA A 430 -14.76 2.75 -7.15
CA ALA A 430 -14.55 4.18 -7.03
C ALA A 430 -14.34 4.79 -8.44
N THR A 431 -14.94 5.96 -8.66
CA THR A 431 -14.84 6.68 -9.95
C THR A 431 -14.27 8.08 -9.74
N PRO A 432 -13.07 8.21 -9.17
CA PRO A 432 -12.52 9.49 -8.79
C PRO A 432 -12.17 10.34 -10.02
N GLU A 433 -12.28 11.65 -9.85
CA GLU A 433 -11.85 12.60 -10.87
C GLU A 433 -10.31 12.68 -11.02
N VAL A 434 -9.57 12.29 -9.98
CA VAL A 434 -8.11 12.34 -9.93
C VAL A 434 -7.53 10.95 -9.78
N ALA A 435 -6.62 10.54 -10.65
CA ALA A 435 -5.85 9.33 -10.53
C ALA A 435 -4.41 9.64 -10.12
N VAL A 436 -3.92 8.95 -9.08
CA VAL A 436 -2.53 8.94 -8.65
C VAL A 436 -1.89 7.67 -9.17
N LEU A 437 -0.96 7.80 -10.10
CA LEU A 437 -0.39 6.69 -10.85
C LEU A 437 1.03 6.38 -10.39
N VAL A 438 1.27 5.15 -9.95
CA VAL A 438 2.61 4.61 -9.75
C VAL A 438 3.03 3.83 -10.99
N ASP A 439 4.18 4.22 -11.57
CA ASP A 439 4.81 3.52 -12.69
C ASP A 439 5.83 2.53 -12.14
N GLU A 440 5.47 1.24 -12.11
CA GLU A 440 6.33 0.17 -11.58
C GLU A 440 7.65 0.09 -12.35
N ASP A 441 7.61 0.20 -13.68
CA ASP A 441 8.82 0.14 -14.52
C ASP A 441 9.75 1.35 -14.28
N GLY A 442 9.17 2.54 -14.06
CA GLY A 442 9.92 3.74 -13.71
C GLY A 442 10.65 3.61 -12.38
N MET A 443 10.09 2.85 -11.45
CA MET A 443 10.70 2.66 -10.13
C MET A 443 11.98 1.82 -10.18
N PHE A 444 12.14 0.89 -11.13
CA PHE A 444 13.39 0.13 -11.29
C PHE A 444 14.59 1.00 -11.72
N LEU A 445 14.34 2.22 -12.17
CA LEU A 445 15.38 3.18 -12.54
C LEU A 445 15.82 4.09 -11.38
N GLN A 446 15.37 3.85 -10.16
CA GLN A 446 15.86 4.61 -9.01
C GLN A 446 17.27 4.21 -8.61
N GLY A 447 18.16 5.19 -8.50
CA GLY A 447 19.54 4.98 -8.04
C GLY A 447 19.63 4.87 -6.52
N HIS A 448 18.85 5.68 -5.82
CA HIS A 448 18.83 5.72 -4.36
C HIS A 448 17.41 6.00 -3.84
N ALA A 449 16.89 5.07 -3.09
CA ALA A 449 15.49 5.09 -2.66
C ALA A 449 15.14 6.30 -1.76
N ASP A 450 16.05 6.69 -0.88
CA ASP A 450 15.77 7.73 0.11
C ASP A 450 15.63 9.15 -0.46
N CYS A 451 16.14 9.38 -1.67
CA CYS A 451 16.09 10.71 -2.26
C CYS A 451 14.88 10.91 -3.16
N LEU A 452 14.53 9.93 -3.95
CA LEU A 452 13.54 10.10 -5.01
C LEU A 452 12.23 9.36 -4.71
N GLY A 453 12.29 8.06 -4.50
CA GLY A 453 11.09 7.26 -4.28
C GLY A 453 10.31 7.65 -3.04
N VAL A 454 11.00 7.96 -1.94
CA VAL A 454 10.36 8.43 -0.71
C VAL A 454 9.58 9.72 -0.91
N ASN A 455 10.11 10.65 -1.70
CA ASN A 455 9.44 11.92 -1.96
C ASN A 455 8.30 11.77 -2.96
N LEU A 456 8.56 11.08 -4.09
CA LEU A 456 7.59 10.94 -5.17
C LEU A 456 6.38 10.09 -4.78
N LEU A 457 6.61 8.96 -4.10
CA LEU A 457 5.54 8.03 -3.76
C LEU A 457 5.03 8.24 -2.35
N TYR A 458 5.89 8.01 -1.35
CA TYR A 458 5.49 7.96 0.05
C TYR A 458 4.96 9.30 0.56
N ARG A 459 5.72 10.40 0.38
CA ARG A 459 5.36 11.72 0.90
C ARG A 459 4.30 12.41 0.04
N THR A 460 4.45 12.39 -1.29
CA THR A 460 3.47 13.01 -2.19
C THR A 460 2.09 12.36 -2.04
N ARG A 461 2.01 11.04 -1.80
CA ARG A 461 0.74 10.37 -1.48
C ARG A 461 0.02 11.04 -0.32
N LEU A 462 0.71 11.34 0.80
CA LEU A 462 0.11 11.97 1.97
C LEU A 462 -0.53 13.34 1.64
N SER A 463 0.03 14.05 0.67
CA SER A 463 -0.51 15.33 0.19
C SER A 463 -1.82 15.19 -0.58
N PHE A 464 -2.04 14.08 -1.29
CA PHE A 464 -3.33 13.81 -1.94
C PHE A 464 -4.45 13.66 -0.93
N TYR A 465 -4.23 12.96 0.18
CA TYR A 465 -5.20 12.81 1.24
C TYR A 465 -5.64 14.16 1.86
N ARG A 466 -4.79 15.17 1.77
CA ARG A 466 -5.01 16.52 2.32
C ARG A 466 -5.31 17.58 1.26
N ALA A 467 -5.42 17.21 0.00
CA ALA A 467 -5.67 18.16 -1.09
C ALA A 467 -7.14 18.57 -1.22
N GLY A 468 -8.06 17.89 -0.54
CA GLY A 468 -9.49 18.18 -0.65
C GLY A 468 -10.07 17.88 -2.03
N VAL A 469 -9.60 16.82 -2.67
CA VAL A 469 -10.03 16.32 -3.99
C VAL A 469 -10.47 14.85 -3.88
N GLU A 470 -11.35 14.43 -4.76
CA GLU A 470 -11.68 13.01 -4.94
C GLU A 470 -10.58 12.35 -5.76
N PHE A 471 -9.86 11.40 -5.17
CA PHE A 471 -8.76 10.71 -5.84
C PHE A 471 -8.78 9.21 -5.60
N GLY A 472 -8.15 8.48 -6.52
CA GLY A 472 -7.87 7.04 -6.37
C GLY A 472 -6.42 6.74 -6.71
N MET A 473 -5.90 5.64 -6.17
CA MET A 473 -4.52 5.19 -6.36
C MET A 473 -4.46 3.97 -7.28
N TYR A 474 -3.72 4.11 -8.37
CA TYR A 474 -3.67 3.12 -9.45
C TYR A 474 -2.25 2.85 -9.92
N THR A 475 -2.06 1.73 -10.59
CA THR A 475 -0.87 1.51 -11.42
C THR A 475 -0.96 2.29 -12.73
N ALA A 476 0.16 2.73 -13.27
CA ALA A 476 0.18 3.42 -14.57
C ALA A 476 -0.35 2.53 -15.71
N SER A 477 -0.12 1.21 -15.62
CA SER A 477 -0.60 0.23 -16.60
C SER A 477 -2.12 0.20 -16.71
N ASP A 478 -2.87 0.42 -15.62
CA ASP A 478 -4.34 0.45 -15.66
C ASP A 478 -4.86 1.69 -16.42
N PHE A 479 -4.21 2.85 -16.23
CA PHE A 479 -4.53 4.03 -17.01
C PHE A 479 -4.21 3.82 -18.50
N GLU A 480 -3.03 3.27 -18.82
CA GLU A 480 -2.58 2.97 -20.18
C GLU A 480 -3.49 1.94 -20.88
N ALA A 481 -4.06 1.00 -20.12
CA ALA A 481 -5.08 0.06 -20.63
C ALA A 481 -6.47 0.66 -20.78
N GLY A 482 -6.68 1.92 -20.36
CA GLY A 482 -7.97 2.62 -20.47
C GLY A 482 -9.03 2.15 -19.48
N LEU A 483 -8.62 1.58 -18.34
CA LEU A 483 -9.52 1.09 -17.29
C LEU A 483 -10.11 2.20 -16.41
N LEU A 484 -9.65 3.46 -16.55
CA LEU A 484 -10.03 4.59 -15.70
C LEU A 484 -10.88 5.63 -16.46
N PRO A 485 -12.16 5.33 -16.83
CA PRO A 485 -12.95 6.16 -17.72
C PRO A 485 -13.45 7.49 -17.13
N HIS A 486 -13.46 7.63 -15.81
CA HIS A 486 -14.02 8.81 -15.12
C HIS A 486 -12.97 9.83 -14.72
N VAL A 487 -11.68 9.52 -14.90
CA VAL A 487 -10.58 10.39 -14.52
C VAL A 487 -10.56 11.64 -15.38
N LYS A 488 -10.41 12.81 -14.75
CA LYS A 488 -10.18 14.11 -15.38
C LYS A 488 -8.71 14.53 -15.33
N VAL A 489 -8.01 14.13 -14.24
CA VAL A 489 -6.60 14.48 -14.01
C VAL A 489 -5.83 13.24 -13.61
N ALA A 490 -4.75 12.90 -14.29
CA ALA A 490 -3.89 11.78 -13.98
C ALA A 490 -2.46 12.24 -13.64
N PHE A 491 -2.00 11.91 -12.44
CA PHE A 491 -0.67 12.22 -11.94
C PHE A 491 0.27 11.04 -12.14
N TYR A 492 1.27 11.20 -13.00
CA TYR A 492 2.40 10.30 -13.12
C TYR A 492 3.50 10.69 -12.13
N LEU A 493 3.70 9.90 -11.08
CA LEU A 493 4.66 10.22 -10.02
C LEU A 493 6.10 9.85 -10.40
N SER A 494 6.30 8.82 -11.22
CA SER A 494 7.63 8.30 -11.60
C SER A 494 7.75 7.99 -13.09
N PRO A 495 7.57 8.98 -14.00
CA PRO A 495 7.47 8.74 -15.45
C PRO A 495 8.85 8.54 -16.11
N PHE A 496 9.68 7.64 -15.59
CA PHE A 496 11.09 7.52 -15.99
C PHE A 496 11.36 6.48 -17.10
N ALA A 497 10.41 5.57 -17.35
CA ALA A 497 10.54 4.47 -18.29
C ALA A 497 9.52 4.57 -19.45
N ILE A 498 9.26 5.78 -19.97
CA ILE A 498 8.26 5.97 -21.03
C ILE A 498 8.90 5.75 -22.40
N THR A 499 8.58 4.62 -23.02
CA THR A 499 8.91 4.35 -24.44
C THR A 499 7.95 5.08 -25.39
N ALA A 500 8.30 5.15 -26.68
CA ALA A 500 7.41 5.70 -27.70
C ALA A 500 6.07 4.94 -27.75
N GLU A 501 6.08 3.62 -27.61
CA GLU A 501 4.86 2.80 -27.57
C GLU A 501 3.99 3.14 -26.35
N ARG A 502 4.60 3.25 -25.15
CA ARG A 502 3.86 3.64 -23.95
C ARG A 502 3.28 5.04 -24.06
N ALA A 503 4.05 6.00 -24.63
CA ALA A 503 3.57 7.36 -24.86
C ALA A 503 2.31 7.38 -25.73
N GLU A 504 2.22 6.54 -26.77
CA GLU A 504 1.02 6.43 -27.60
C GLU A 504 -0.17 5.83 -26.80
N LYS A 505 0.05 4.83 -25.96
CA LYS A 505 -0.99 4.28 -25.07
C LYS A 505 -1.50 5.35 -24.09
N ILE A 506 -0.58 6.09 -23.45
CA ILE A 506 -0.92 7.20 -22.54
C ILE A 506 -1.75 8.26 -23.28
N ARG A 507 -1.32 8.68 -24.47
CA ARG A 507 -2.04 9.68 -25.29
C ARG A 507 -3.43 9.17 -25.69
N ALA A 508 -3.55 7.92 -26.11
CA ALA A 508 -4.82 7.32 -26.51
C ALA A 508 -5.79 7.25 -25.33
N ALA A 509 -5.33 6.79 -24.15
CA ALA A 509 -6.13 6.74 -22.93
C ALA A 509 -6.58 8.15 -22.49
N ALA A 510 -5.66 9.12 -22.50
CA ALA A 510 -5.97 10.50 -22.16
C ALA A 510 -6.93 11.17 -23.17
N ALA A 511 -6.78 10.88 -24.46
CA ALA A 511 -7.65 11.45 -25.51
C ALA A 511 -9.08 10.96 -25.40
N LYS A 512 -9.28 9.67 -25.10
CA LYS A 512 -10.60 9.03 -24.99
C LYS A 512 -11.53 9.76 -24.02
N ASN A 513 -10.98 10.21 -22.88
CA ASN A 513 -11.75 10.82 -21.78
C ASN A 513 -11.37 12.30 -21.54
N LYS A 514 -10.58 12.91 -22.40
CA LYS A 514 -10.08 14.30 -22.27
C LYS A 514 -9.31 14.54 -20.95
N VAL A 515 -8.50 13.56 -20.54
CA VAL A 515 -7.76 13.60 -19.28
C VAL A 515 -6.60 14.60 -19.37
N SER A 516 -6.47 15.47 -18.38
CA SER A 516 -5.28 16.31 -18.16
C SER A 516 -4.19 15.44 -17.51
N LEU A 517 -2.96 15.53 -18.03
CA LEU A 517 -1.83 14.76 -17.53
C LEU A 517 -0.91 15.64 -16.69
N VAL A 518 -0.52 15.16 -15.53
CA VAL A 518 0.45 15.81 -14.63
C VAL A 518 1.66 14.91 -14.49
N PHE A 519 2.86 15.45 -14.73
CA PHE A 519 4.12 14.73 -14.61
C PHE A 519 5.00 15.36 -13.54
N LEU A 520 5.50 14.53 -12.63
CA LEU A 520 6.39 14.96 -11.55
C LEU A 520 7.85 14.72 -11.91
N HIS A 521 8.71 15.60 -11.45
CA HIS A 521 10.17 15.55 -11.43
C HIS A 521 10.85 15.54 -12.82
N GLY A 522 10.34 14.76 -13.76
CA GLY A 522 10.92 14.65 -15.11
C GLY A 522 10.73 13.27 -15.72
N PHE A 523 11.46 13.02 -16.79
CA PHE A 523 11.25 11.86 -17.66
C PHE A 523 12.49 10.96 -17.77
N GLY A 524 13.46 11.13 -16.87
CA GLY A 524 14.72 10.37 -16.90
C GLY A 524 15.47 10.56 -18.24
N LYS A 525 15.76 9.47 -18.92
CA LYS A 525 16.42 9.43 -20.25
C LYS A 525 15.44 9.18 -21.40
N THR A 526 14.15 9.38 -21.20
CA THR A 526 13.15 9.29 -22.28
C THR A 526 13.53 10.24 -23.43
N ASP A 527 13.39 9.80 -24.68
CA ASP A 527 13.66 10.59 -25.88
C ASP A 527 12.92 11.94 -25.82
N PRO A 528 13.60 13.08 -25.96
CA PRO A 528 12.98 14.40 -25.93
C PRO A 528 11.84 14.58 -26.92
N ALA A 529 11.87 13.90 -28.07
CA ALA A 529 10.78 13.96 -29.06
C ALA A 529 9.53 13.23 -28.50
N VAL A 530 9.70 12.12 -27.81
CA VAL A 530 8.61 11.39 -27.13
C VAL A 530 8.02 12.25 -26.01
N VAL A 531 8.86 12.88 -25.19
CA VAL A 531 8.41 13.78 -24.12
C VAL A 531 7.62 14.96 -24.68
N LYS A 532 8.11 15.59 -25.72
CA LYS A 532 7.40 16.71 -26.43
C LYS A 532 6.07 16.25 -27.01
N ALA A 533 6.04 15.07 -27.63
CA ALA A 533 4.80 14.50 -28.18
C ALA A 533 3.78 14.15 -27.10
N LEU A 534 4.23 13.85 -25.88
CA LEU A 534 3.38 13.51 -24.74
C LEU A 534 2.88 14.76 -23.98
N THR A 535 3.69 15.81 -23.89
CA THR A 535 3.44 16.97 -23.03
C THR A 535 3.14 18.27 -23.77
N GLY A 536 3.53 18.39 -25.02
CA GLY A 536 3.55 19.65 -25.76
C GLY A 536 4.69 20.60 -25.34
N MET A 537 5.53 20.19 -24.37
CA MET A 537 6.61 21.01 -23.81
C MET A 537 7.99 20.48 -24.20
N GLU A 538 8.97 21.35 -24.21
CA GLU A 538 10.38 21.03 -24.41
C GLU A 538 11.12 21.15 -23.09
N PHE A 539 11.97 20.15 -22.80
CA PHE A 539 12.70 20.05 -21.56
C PHE A 539 14.21 20.05 -21.77
N ALA A 540 14.92 20.56 -20.79
CA ALA A 540 16.33 20.32 -20.58
C ALA A 540 16.56 19.74 -19.17
N VAL A 541 17.71 19.14 -18.97
CA VAL A 541 18.11 18.56 -17.68
C VAL A 541 19.43 19.18 -17.21
N GLU A 542 19.58 19.30 -15.91
CA GLU A 542 20.83 19.57 -15.23
C GLU A 542 21.32 18.25 -14.64
N ASP A 543 22.46 17.76 -15.08
CA ASP A 543 23.03 16.46 -14.70
C ASP A 543 24.51 16.59 -14.22
N GLY A 544 24.96 17.81 -13.94
CA GLY A 544 26.30 18.11 -13.49
C GLY A 544 26.58 17.80 -12.00
N GLY A 545 25.63 17.29 -11.26
CA GLY A 545 25.71 16.97 -9.84
C GLY A 545 24.36 17.07 -9.13
N ILE A 546 24.33 16.79 -7.84
CA ILE A 546 23.10 16.88 -7.02
C ILE A 546 22.63 18.35 -6.97
N CYS A 547 21.38 18.56 -7.34
CA CYS A 547 20.69 19.84 -7.27
C CYS A 547 19.64 19.85 -6.18
N GLU A 548 19.57 20.91 -5.41
CA GLU A 548 18.44 21.19 -4.51
C GLU A 548 17.28 21.77 -5.33
N LEU A 549 16.08 21.18 -5.16
CA LEU A 549 14.86 21.54 -5.85
C LEU A 549 13.97 22.42 -4.96
N ALA A 550 14.26 23.69 -4.85
CA ALA A 550 13.37 24.66 -4.22
C ALA A 550 12.67 25.51 -5.29
N MET A 551 11.35 25.66 -5.18
CA MET A 551 10.50 26.29 -6.20
C MET A 551 9.61 27.36 -5.59
N GLU A 552 9.42 28.47 -6.34
CA GLU A 552 8.38 29.46 -6.01
C GLU A 552 7.68 29.98 -7.28
N GLY A 553 6.44 30.41 -7.14
CA GLY A 553 5.65 31.02 -8.20
C GLY A 553 4.14 30.84 -8.01
N SER A 554 3.37 31.66 -8.67
CA SER A 554 1.89 31.64 -8.69
C SER A 554 1.20 31.71 -7.32
N GLY A 555 1.90 32.09 -6.25
CA GLY A 555 1.36 32.12 -4.88
C GLY A 555 1.07 30.73 -4.29
N ILE A 556 1.63 29.67 -4.88
CA ILE A 556 1.45 28.29 -4.46
C ILE A 556 2.61 27.89 -3.57
N LEU A 557 2.30 27.27 -2.41
CA LEU A 557 3.29 26.51 -1.65
C LEU A 557 3.53 25.18 -2.40
N TRP A 558 4.62 25.10 -3.17
CA TRP A 558 4.87 23.95 -4.05
C TRP A 558 5.31 22.71 -3.29
N GLN A 559 6.12 22.88 -2.27
CA GLN A 559 6.77 21.77 -1.56
C GLN A 559 6.33 21.74 -0.11
N ALA A 560 6.21 20.56 0.46
CA ALA A 560 6.05 20.40 1.90
C ALA A 560 7.38 20.72 2.60
N THR A 561 7.32 21.45 3.71
CA THR A 561 8.52 21.99 4.40
C THR A 561 9.05 21.11 5.53
N CYS A 562 8.40 19.98 5.80
CA CYS A 562 8.64 19.22 7.03
C CYS A 562 9.77 18.17 6.94
N TRP A 563 10.37 17.91 5.78
CA TRP A 563 11.25 16.75 5.58
C TRP A 563 12.65 17.08 5.01
N GLY A 564 13.08 18.33 5.07
CA GLY A 564 14.39 18.75 4.58
C GLY A 564 14.43 19.09 3.08
N ALA A 565 15.64 19.21 2.53
CA ALA A 565 15.83 19.57 1.13
C ALA A 565 15.42 18.44 0.19
N GLN A 566 14.75 18.81 -0.91
CA GLN A 566 14.53 17.90 -2.02
C GLN A 566 15.75 17.92 -2.94
N LEU A 567 16.35 16.76 -3.16
CA LEU A 567 17.58 16.62 -3.92
C LEU A 567 17.36 15.76 -5.16
N ALA A 568 17.95 16.12 -6.27
CA ALA A 568 17.90 15.33 -7.50
C ALA A 568 19.11 15.50 -8.41
N ASN A 569 19.43 14.46 -9.15
CA ASN A 569 20.33 14.43 -10.28
C ASN A 569 19.97 13.24 -11.20
N PRO A 570 19.48 13.44 -12.45
CA PRO A 570 19.27 14.74 -13.10
C PRO A 570 18.05 15.50 -12.56
N ALA A 571 18.02 16.81 -12.78
CA ALA A 571 16.88 17.67 -12.50
C ALA A 571 16.35 18.30 -13.81
N ALA A 572 15.05 18.17 -14.07
CA ALA A 572 14.43 18.63 -15.30
C ALA A 572 13.83 20.03 -15.14
N PHE A 573 13.81 20.80 -16.25
CA PHE A 573 13.16 22.10 -16.34
C PHE A 573 12.64 22.36 -17.76
N VAL A 574 11.59 23.18 -17.87
CA VAL A 574 10.95 23.50 -19.15
C VAL A 574 11.71 24.65 -19.84
N ILE A 575 12.00 24.47 -21.13
CA ILE A 575 12.70 25.49 -21.97
C ILE A 575 11.82 26.02 -23.07
N GLY A 576 10.66 25.42 -23.37
CA GLY A 576 9.75 25.86 -24.43
C GLY A 576 8.42 25.13 -24.41
N GLY A 577 7.41 25.65 -25.11
CA GLY A 577 6.09 25.03 -25.29
C GLY A 577 5.16 25.09 -24.06
N GLY A 578 5.62 25.57 -22.91
CA GLY A 578 4.84 25.66 -21.67
C GLY A 578 4.70 27.09 -21.16
N LYS A 579 3.55 27.40 -20.52
CA LYS A 579 3.36 28.64 -19.75
C LYS A 579 3.90 28.41 -18.34
N PRO A 580 4.93 29.16 -17.87
CA PRO A 580 5.51 29.00 -16.56
C PRO A 580 4.49 29.22 -15.41
N LEU A 581 4.54 28.38 -14.40
CA LEU A 581 3.83 28.51 -13.12
C LEU A 581 4.80 28.83 -11.98
N ALA A 582 5.99 28.24 -11.98
CA ALA A 582 7.01 28.44 -10.96
C ALA A 582 8.41 28.37 -11.56
N THR A 583 9.38 28.92 -10.85
CA THR A 583 10.81 28.84 -11.16
C THR A 583 11.56 28.20 -9.99
N TYR A 584 12.66 27.56 -10.28
CA TYR A 584 13.61 27.14 -9.24
C TYR A 584 14.29 28.35 -8.61
N THR A 585 14.59 28.25 -7.31
CA THR A 585 15.18 29.35 -6.53
C THR A 585 16.61 29.07 -6.07
N THR A 586 17.10 27.83 -6.20
CA THR A 586 18.38 27.39 -5.64
C THR A 586 19.38 26.88 -6.69
N GLY A 587 20.67 27.01 -6.37
CA GLY A 587 21.79 26.40 -7.11
C GLY A 587 21.85 26.69 -8.60
N ALA A 588 22.32 25.73 -9.38
CA ALA A 588 22.44 25.78 -10.84
C ALA A 588 21.08 25.89 -11.57
N LEU A 589 19.99 25.59 -10.89
CA LEU A 589 18.63 25.66 -11.44
C LEU A 589 17.98 27.04 -11.27
N ALA A 590 18.55 27.94 -10.45
CA ALA A 590 17.92 29.23 -10.16
C ALA A 590 17.50 29.99 -11.41
N GLY A 591 16.22 30.42 -11.44
CA GLY A 591 15.60 31.12 -12.58
C GLY A 591 15.11 30.23 -13.72
N LYS A 592 15.37 28.92 -13.71
CA LYS A 592 14.83 27.97 -14.71
C LYS A 592 13.38 27.65 -14.38
N THR A 593 12.56 27.37 -15.41
CA THR A 593 11.13 27.05 -15.23
C THR A 593 10.96 25.68 -14.57
N ALA A 594 10.51 25.68 -13.33
CA ALA A 594 10.33 24.51 -12.49
C ALA A 594 8.95 23.86 -12.60
N ALA A 595 7.90 24.64 -12.92
CA ALA A 595 6.57 24.15 -13.21
C ALA A 595 5.94 24.91 -14.36
N ALA A 596 5.15 24.23 -15.20
CA ALA A 596 4.51 24.82 -16.34
C ALA A 596 3.21 24.12 -16.75
N VAL A 597 2.35 24.85 -17.46
CA VAL A 597 1.17 24.33 -18.17
C VAL A 597 1.50 24.27 -19.65
N GLY A 598 1.36 23.09 -20.25
CA GLY A 598 1.40 22.85 -21.67
C GLY A 598 0.04 22.42 -22.21
N GLU A 599 -0.01 22.19 -23.51
CA GLU A 599 -1.20 21.69 -24.20
C GLU A 599 -0.80 20.68 -25.28
N ILE A 600 -1.54 19.59 -25.38
CA ILE A 600 -1.41 18.62 -26.45
C ILE A 600 -2.80 18.12 -26.88
N ASP A 601 -3.08 18.21 -28.20
CA ASP A 601 -4.36 17.80 -28.80
C ASP A 601 -5.60 18.41 -28.08
N GLY A 602 -5.51 19.70 -27.68
CA GLY A 602 -6.57 20.42 -26.96
C GLY A 602 -6.76 19.97 -25.48
N ARG A 603 -5.79 19.30 -24.90
CA ARG A 603 -5.80 18.84 -23.50
C ARG A 603 -4.68 19.50 -22.71
N THR A 604 -4.96 19.82 -21.45
CA THR A 604 -3.98 20.38 -20.55
C THR A 604 -2.95 19.33 -20.15
N THR A 605 -1.69 19.71 -20.20
CA THR A 605 -0.59 18.97 -19.59
C THR A 605 0.09 19.84 -18.55
N LEU A 606 0.54 19.26 -17.46
CA LEU A 606 1.12 19.94 -16.32
C LEU A 606 2.45 19.28 -15.97
N PHE A 607 3.43 20.08 -15.64
CA PHE A 607 4.72 19.61 -15.15
C PHE A 607 5.06 20.31 -13.84
N ALA A 608 5.57 19.55 -12.89
CA ALA A 608 6.17 20.05 -11.65
C ALA A 608 7.48 19.33 -11.40
N GLY A 609 8.60 20.07 -11.40
CA GLY A 609 9.96 19.55 -11.22
C GLY A 609 10.31 19.22 -9.76
N ALA A 610 9.35 19.29 -8.83
CA ALA A 610 9.50 18.85 -7.47
C ALA A 610 9.52 17.31 -7.36
N THR A 611 10.16 16.78 -6.32
CA THR A 611 10.07 15.36 -5.97
C THR A 611 8.98 15.09 -4.96
N GLU A 612 8.56 16.11 -4.20
CA GLU A 612 7.45 16.07 -3.26
C GLU A 612 6.57 17.30 -3.46
N LEU A 613 5.26 17.11 -3.59
CA LEU A 613 4.29 18.20 -3.67
C LEU A 613 3.60 18.43 -2.32
N SER A 614 3.32 19.69 -1.99
CA SER A 614 2.42 20.00 -0.88
C SER A 614 0.96 19.71 -1.27
N ALA A 615 0.09 19.61 -0.26
CA ALA A 615 -1.36 19.46 -0.48
C ALA A 615 -1.94 20.66 -1.28
N GLN A 616 -1.43 21.88 -1.08
CA GLN A 616 -1.84 23.03 -1.86
C GLN A 616 -1.42 22.91 -3.33
N ALA A 617 -0.19 22.47 -3.61
CA ALA A 617 0.29 22.25 -4.97
C ALA A 617 -0.54 21.19 -5.69
N VAL A 618 -0.81 20.05 -5.04
CA VAL A 618 -1.71 19.02 -5.57
C VAL A 618 -3.07 19.59 -5.91
N ARG A 619 -3.70 20.34 -5.00
CA ARG A 619 -5.00 20.99 -5.19
C ARG A 619 -5.00 21.92 -6.39
N GLU A 620 -4.00 22.77 -6.53
CA GLU A 620 -3.93 23.73 -7.64
C GLU A 620 -3.68 23.04 -8.99
N LEU A 621 -2.86 22.00 -9.03
CA LEU A 621 -2.67 21.19 -10.24
C LEU A 621 -3.98 20.45 -10.63
N CYS A 622 -4.73 19.94 -9.66
CA CYS A 622 -6.06 19.36 -9.87
C CYS A 622 -7.04 20.39 -10.44
N ARG A 623 -7.06 21.60 -9.87
CA ARG A 623 -7.90 22.73 -10.34
C ARG A 623 -7.57 23.11 -11.77
N LEU A 624 -6.29 23.26 -12.10
CA LEU A 624 -5.82 23.55 -13.46
C LEU A 624 -6.16 22.43 -14.43
N GLY A 625 -6.15 21.19 -13.97
CA GLY A 625 -6.54 20.01 -14.73
C GLY A 625 -8.06 19.82 -14.90
N GLY A 626 -8.89 20.60 -14.18
CA GLY A 626 -10.35 20.58 -14.30
C GLY A 626 -11.08 19.66 -13.31
N ALA A 627 -10.41 19.20 -12.26
CA ALA A 627 -11.07 18.45 -11.19
C ALA A 627 -11.79 19.39 -10.22
N HIS A 628 -12.87 18.89 -9.60
CA HIS A 628 -13.60 19.61 -8.56
C HIS A 628 -12.80 19.66 -7.25
N ILE A 629 -12.79 20.81 -6.60
CA ILE A 629 -12.16 20.99 -5.30
C ILE A 629 -13.25 20.99 -4.22
N TRP A 630 -13.27 19.93 -3.41
CA TRP A 630 -14.25 19.74 -2.35
C TRP A 630 -13.92 20.54 -1.09
N SER A 631 -12.62 20.68 -0.75
CA SER A 631 -12.18 21.45 0.40
C SER A 631 -10.90 22.22 0.11
N GLU A 632 -10.84 23.46 0.58
CA GLU A 632 -9.64 24.31 0.51
C GLU A 632 -8.72 24.12 1.72
N SER A 633 -9.19 23.38 2.73
CA SER A 633 -8.38 23.07 3.91
C SER A 633 -7.44 21.91 3.62
N SER A 634 -6.35 21.82 4.39
CA SER A 634 -5.43 20.68 4.32
C SER A 634 -5.77 19.63 5.38
N ASP A 635 -7.05 19.30 5.48
CA ASP A 635 -7.60 18.23 6.30
C ASP A 635 -7.79 16.97 5.45
N THR A 636 -7.89 15.81 6.10
CA THR A 636 -8.08 14.53 5.40
C THR A 636 -9.48 14.42 4.84
N PHE A 637 -9.59 14.15 3.54
CA PHE A 637 -10.85 14.12 2.82
C PHE A 637 -11.03 12.80 2.06
N PHE A 638 -12.22 12.20 2.18
CA PHE A 638 -12.64 11.03 1.42
C PHE A 638 -14.01 11.26 0.79
N THR A 639 -14.19 10.79 -0.43
CA THR A 639 -15.51 10.67 -1.06
C THR A 639 -15.53 9.51 -2.04
N GLY A 640 -16.69 8.93 -2.23
CA GLY A 640 -16.94 7.77 -3.09
C GLY A 640 -18.12 6.97 -2.55
N ASN A 641 -18.78 6.19 -3.38
CA ASN A 641 -19.90 5.35 -2.99
C ASN A 641 -21.04 6.06 -2.22
N GLY A 642 -21.21 7.37 -2.44
CA GLY A 642 -22.18 8.18 -1.70
C GLY A 642 -21.74 8.58 -0.29
N ILE A 643 -20.48 8.36 0.03
CA ILE A 643 -19.82 8.80 1.26
C ILE A 643 -19.16 10.16 1.00
N ILE A 644 -19.27 11.06 1.95
CA ILE A 644 -18.49 12.30 2.06
C ILE A 644 -17.94 12.34 3.47
N ALA A 645 -16.64 12.42 3.63
CA ALA A 645 -16.00 12.46 4.94
C ALA A 645 -14.86 13.47 5.01
N LEU A 646 -14.78 14.16 6.13
CA LEU A 646 -13.69 15.06 6.46
C LEU A 646 -13.20 14.75 7.86
N HIS A 647 -11.90 14.43 7.99
CA HIS A 647 -11.25 14.31 9.29
C HIS A 647 -10.30 15.49 9.49
N THR A 648 -10.62 16.35 10.46
CA THR A 648 -9.92 17.62 10.64
C THR A 648 -8.58 17.44 11.37
N ALA A 649 -7.61 18.27 11.04
CA ALA A 649 -6.38 18.36 11.81
C ALA A 649 -6.67 18.83 13.26
N LEU A 650 -5.67 18.72 14.13
CA LEU A 650 -5.76 19.14 15.55
C LEU A 650 -6.02 20.64 15.75
N THR A 651 -5.89 21.45 14.69
CA THR A 651 -6.08 22.90 14.75
C THR A 651 -7.57 23.29 14.82
N ASP A 652 -7.89 24.34 15.57
CA ASP A 652 -9.22 24.89 15.68
C ASP A 652 -9.72 25.57 14.38
N GLY A 653 -11.00 25.92 14.36
CA GLY A 653 -11.67 26.66 13.29
C GLY A 653 -12.59 25.80 12.44
N VAL A 654 -13.53 26.46 11.79
CA VAL A 654 -14.54 25.80 10.93
C VAL A 654 -13.92 25.41 9.60
N ARG A 655 -14.18 24.19 9.16
CA ARG A 655 -13.84 23.65 7.84
C ARG A 655 -15.09 23.60 6.97
N THR A 656 -14.88 23.74 5.67
CA THR A 656 -15.97 23.73 4.70
C THR A 656 -15.67 22.70 3.60
N VAL A 657 -16.69 21.88 3.29
CA VAL A 657 -16.69 20.98 2.12
C VAL A 657 -17.77 21.48 1.16
N LYS A 658 -17.41 21.68 -0.11
CA LYS A 658 -18.32 22.12 -1.18
C LYS A 658 -18.58 20.98 -2.14
N LEU A 659 -19.83 20.57 -2.25
CA LEU A 659 -20.28 19.57 -3.20
C LEU A 659 -20.41 20.19 -4.61
N PRO A 660 -20.31 19.40 -5.68
CA PRO A 660 -20.58 19.88 -7.04
C PRO A 660 -22.01 20.37 -7.23
N GLU A 661 -22.95 19.84 -6.48
CA GLU A 661 -24.36 20.18 -6.46
C GLU A 661 -24.99 19.88 -5.11
N ALA A 662 -26.14 20.47 -4.81
CA ALA A 662 -26.88 20.18 -3.58
C ALA A 662 -27.40 18.73 -3.58
N LYS A 663 -27.18 18.01 -2.48
CA LYS A 663 -27.58 16.62 -2.29
C LYS A 663 -28.36 16.44 -1.00
N ALA A 664 -29.27 15.45 -1.00
CA ALA A 664 -29.93 14.96 0.20
C ALA A 664 -28.95 14.02 0.95
N LEU A 665 -28.56 14.41 2.13
CA LEU A 665 -27.54 13.75 2.95
C LEU A 665 -28.11 13.40 4.33
N MET A 666 -27.52 12.40 4.96
CA MET A 666 -27.69 12.08 6.38
C MET A 666 -26.34 12.19 7.08
N ALA A 667 -26.25 13.00 8.12
CA ALA A 667 -25.07 13.07 8.98
C ALA A 667 -25.02 11.83 9.89
N TRP A 668 -23.92 11.10 9.86
CA TRP A 668 -23.70 9.95 10.71
C TRP A 668 -22.80 10.33 11.92
N PRO A 669 -23.06 9.84 13.16
CA PRO A 669 -24.11 8.90 13.54
C PRO A 669 -25.41 9.56 14.02
N THR A 670 -25.57 10.89 13.89
CA THR A 670 -26.69 11.65 14.46
C THR A 670 -28.03 11.35 13.78
N GLY A 671 -28.00 10.96 12.51
CA GLY A 671 -29.20 10.79 11.69
C GLY A 671 -29.81 12.10 11.20
N GLU A 672 -29.14 13.24 11.40
CA GLU A 672 -29.60 14.54 10.92
C GLU A 672 -29.67 14.56 9.39
N GLU A 673 -30.82 14.97 8.86
CA GLU A 673 -31.03 15.07 7.42
C GLU A 673 -30.75 16.49 6.92
N LEU A 674 -30.02 16.57 5.83
CA LEU A 674 -29.60 17.83 5.21
C LEU A 674 -29.89 17.80 3.71
N TYR A 675 -30.24 18.96 3.15
CA TYR A 675 -30.23 19.18 1.70
C TYR A 675 -29.36 20.40 1.41
N THR A 676 -28.12 20.16 0.97
CA THR A 676 -27.13 21.22 0.87
C THR A 676 -26.04 20.90 -0.16
N ASP A 677 -25.39 21.94 -0.67
CA ASP A 677 -24.14 21.86 -1.43
C ASP A 677 -22.91 22.22 -0.59
N THR A 678 -23.12 22.56 0.69
CA THR A 678 -22.04 23.00 1.57
C THR A 678 -22.18 22.36 2.95
N LEU A 679 -21.11 21.66 3.38
CA LEU A 679 -21.00 21.06 4.70
C LEU A 679 -19.96 21.81 5.53
N THR A 680 -20.16 21.85 6.84
CA THR A 680 -19.21 22.46 7.78
C THR A 680 -18.89 21.51 8.92
N LEU A 681 -17.65 21.59 9.40
CA LEU A 681 -17.15 20.82 10.55
C LEU A 681 -16.15 21.65 11.34
N ASP A 682 -16.24 21.59 12.66
CA ASP A 682 -15.24 22.20 13.55
C ASP A 682 -13.95 21.39 13.54
N GLY A 683 -12.82 22.08 13.68
CA GLY A 683 -11.49 21.46 13.84
C GLY A 683 -11.34 20.70 15.16
N GLY A 684 -10.13 20.19 15.44
CA GLY A 684 -9.80 19.45 16.66
C GLY A 684 -9.84 17.94 16.48
N ALA A 685 -9.35 17.43 15.35
CA ALA A 685 -9.27 16.02 15.00
C ALA A 685 -10.62 15.27 14.98
N LYS A 686 -11.68 15.96 14.59
CA LYS A 686 -13.03 15.40 14.47
C LYS A 686 -13.29 14.81 13.09
N THR A 687 -14.11 13.78 13.04
CA THR A 687 -14.58 13.18 11.79
C THR A 687 -16.04 13.51 11.53
N GLY A 688 -16.30 14.29 10.48
CA GLY A 688 -17.65 14.43 9.90
C GLY A 688 -17.82 13.34 8.83
N LEU A 689 -18.94 12.63 8.90
CA LEU A 689 -19.32 11.61 7.91
C LEU A 689 -20.76 11.86 7.48
N TRP A 690 -20.93 12.04 6.18
CA TRP A 690 -22.25 12.28 5.56
C TRP A 690 -22.48 11.24 4.47
N ILE A 691 -23.71 10.77 4.37
CA ILE A 691 -24.09 9.68 3.48
C ILE A 691 -25.23 10.17 2.59
N GLU A 692 -25.15 9.97 1.28
CA GLU A 692 -26.25 10.27 0.37
C GLU A 692 -27.47 9.40 0.72
N LYS A 693 -28.64 10.04 0.94
CA LYS A 693 -29.86 9.33 1.35
C LYS A 693 -30.29 8.24 0.37
N SER A 694 -30.08 8.46 -0.92
CA SER A 694 -30.31 7.45 -1.97
C SER A 694 -29.58 6.14 -1.76
N ARG A 695 -28.51 6.14 -0.97
CA ARG A 695 -27.70 4.95 -0.64
C ARG A 695 -28.25 4.18 0.57
N LEU A 696 -29.11 4.78 1.34
CA LEU A 696 -29.73 4.22 2.55
C LEU A 696 -31.12 3.63 2.28
N GLU A 697 -31.74 4.01 1.16
CA GLU A 697 -33.11 3.62 0.77
C GLU A 697 -33.15 2.40 -0.17
N GLY A 698 -32.01 1.84 -0.56
CA GLY A 698 -31.85 0.67 -1.43
C GLY A 698 -31.47 -0.57 -0.64
#